data_a7d64f62cd645245790717820b82231a
#
_entry.id   a7d64f62cd645245790717820b82231a
#
_cell.length_a   1.000
_cell.length_b   1.000
_cell.length_c   1.000
_cell.angle_alpha   90.00
_cell.angle_beta   90.00
_cell.angle_gamma   90.00
#
_symmetry.space_group_name_H-M   'P 1'
#
loop_
_entity.id
_entity.type
_entity.pdbx_description
1 polymer ?
#
loop_
_entity_poly.entity_id
_entity_poly.type
_entity_poly.pdbx_seq_one_letter_code
_entity_poly.pdbx_strand_id
1 'polypeptide(L)'
;MNKKQKKVLKRIIVAAVLLVIIGIAGSVVSIPKWLEFLFYLVPYFVIGYDILRKAWKGICNRQMFDENFLMAVATIGAIALSDYKEGVAVMLFYQIGELFQSYAVGKSRRNISDLMDIRPDYANIETDGQMEKVDPDEVEIGTVIIVQPGEKVPIDGVVVEGHSSLNTSALTGESVPREVAVGEEIISGCINISGLLKIRTTKEFGESTVSKILDLVENASSKKSRSENFISRFAHYYTPAVCYGALALAILPPLVRMLFMGLPADWGIWIYRALTFLVISCPCALVISIPLSFFAGIGGASAEGVLVKGSNYLEALAGTRTVVFDKTGTITQGVFEVCGIHGTNCASGSCPVVSGHPVYTKEEEQLLEYAALAECHSTHPISVSLQKAYGRKLDVDRVTDVQEIGGHGVIATVDGRRVAAGNDKLMKKEKIAYRNCSCTGTIVHLAVDGVYAGHILISDMIKPNAAAAMQALKNSGVHRLVMLTGDDDRVAQQVAGEVGITEVHSQLLPADKVSEVEKLLQTREEKSTVAFVGDGINDAPVLSRVDVGIAMGALGSDAAIEAADVVLMDDDPLKIAKAIRIARKCLRIVYENICFAIGIKLLCLFLVTIGIANMWMGIFADVGVMVIAVLNAIRALFVKKL
;
A
#
# COMPACT_ATOMS: atom_id res chain seq x y z
N MET A 1 14.50 -22.82 0.19
CA MET A 1 15.19 -22.90 1.51
C MET A 1 16.60 -22.33 1.39
N ASN A 2 16.95 -21.39 2.26
CA ASN A 2 18.30 -20.83 2.30
C ASN A 2 19.31 -21.78 3.01
N LYS A 3 20.62 -21.46 2.95
CA LYS A 3 21.70 -22.31 3.55
C LYS A 3 21.48 -22.57 5.06
N LYS A 4 20.95 -21.59 5.80
CA LYS A 4 20.69 -21.68 7.25
C LYS A 4 19.53 -22.66 7.54
N GLN A 5 18.43 -22.56 6.78
CA GLN A 5 17.26 -23.46 6.91
C GLN A 5 17.63 -24.91 6.57
N LYS A 6 18.44 -25.13 5.53
CA LYS A 6 18.95 -26.49 5.19
C LYS A 6 19.78 -27.10 6.33
N LYS A 7 20.58 -26.27 7.04
CA LYS A 7 21.36 -26.73 8.19
C LYS A 7 20.48 -27.15 9.38
N VAL A 8 19.43 -26.37 9.67
CA VAL A 8 18.45 -26.70 10.71
C VAL A 8 17.69 -27.97 10.37
N LEU A 9 17.22 -28.12 9.11
CA LEU A 9 16.56 -29.34 8.66
C LEU A 9 17.43 -30.59 8.82
N LYS A 10 18.71 -30.52 8.48
CA LYS A 10 19.65 -31.64 8.71
C LYS A 10 19.73 -32.03 10.19
N ARG A 11 19.81 -31.05 11.10
CA ARG A 11 19.83 -31.32 12.55
C ARG A 11 18.54 -31.97 13.05
N ILE A 12 17.38 -31.50 12.55
CA ILE A 12 16.06 -32.08 12.85
C ILE A 12 16.04 -33.57 12.45
N ILE A 13 16.46 -33.87 11.22
CA ILE A 13 16.49 -35.25 10.71
C ILE A 13 17.43 -36.12 11.55
N VAL A 14 18.63 -35.65 11.82
CA VAL A 14 19.60 -36.41 12.63
C VAL A 14 19.06 -36.67 14.05
N ALA A 15 18.49 -35.65 14.70
CA ALA A 15 17.95 -35.81 16.05
C ALA A 15 16.72 -36.74 16.06
N ALA A 16 15.84 -36.67 15.05
CA ALA A 16 14.70 -37.57 14.93
C ALA A 16 15.12 -39.03 14.72
N VAL A 17 16.10 -39.27 13.84
CA VAL A 17 16.64 -40.63 13.62
C VAL A 17 17.29 -41.19 14.91
N LEU A 18 18.09 -40.38 15.61
CA LEU A 18 18.68 -40.79 16.88
C LEU A 18 17.60 -41.12 17.93
N LEU A 19 16.56 -40.31 18.03
CA LEU A 19 15.44 -40.51 18.96
C LEU A 19 14.70 -41.83 18.69
N VAL A 20 14.44 -42.14 17.40
CA VAL A 20 13.84 -43.42 16.99
C VAL A 20 14.75 -44.59 17.31
N ILE A 21 16.04 -44.52 17.01
CA ILE A 21 17.02 -45.58 17.29
C ILE A 21 17.10 -45.85 18.80
N ILE A 22 17.22 -44.81 19.63
CA ILE A 22 17.28 -44.93 21.09
C ILE A 22 15.94 -45.49 21.63
N GLY A 23 14.81 -45.07 21.09
CA GLY A 23 13.47 -45.58 21.44
C GLY A 23 13.33 -47.08 21.16
N ILE A 24 13.77 -47.55 19.99
CA ILE A 24 13.78 -48.98 19.62
C ILE A 24 14.76 -49.75 20.49
N ALA A 25 15.98 -49.23 20.66
CA ALA A 25 16.98 -49.89 21.52
C ALA A 25 16.49 -50.06 22.97
N GLY A 26 15.84 -49.05 23.54
CA GLY A 26 15.26 -49.09 24.88
C GLY A 26 14.02 -50.01 25.01
N SER A 27 13.36 -50.38 23.91
CA SER A 27 12.27 -51.37 23.92
C SER A 27 12.80 -52.84 23.84
N VAL A 28 14.01 -53.01 23.30
CA VAL A 28 14.61 -54.36 23.09
C VAL A 28 15.57 -54.73 24.21
N VAL A 29 16.29 -53.77 24.77
CA VAL A 29 17.31 -53.95 25.79
C VAL A 29 16.99 -53.11 27.02
N SER A 30 17.04 -53.72 28.23
CA SER A 30 16.90 -52.99 29.49
C SER A 30 18.15 -52.15 29.76
N ILE A 31 18.11 -50.87 29.43
CA ILE A 31 19.21 -49.92 29.59
C ILE A 31 19.16 -49.32 31.00
N PRO A 32 20.31 -49.27 31.75
CA PRO A 32 20.36 -48.55 33.03
C PRO A 32 20.01 -47.09 32.89
N LYS A 33 19.24 -46.49 33.82
CA LYS A 33 18.73 -45.11 33.76
C LYS A 33 19.82 -44.06 33.52
N TRP A 34 21.04 -44.23 34.08
CA TRP A 34 22.13 -43.27 33.85
C TRP A 34 22.67 -43.33 32.41
N LEU A 35 22.63 -44.50 31.77
CA LEU A 35 23.04 -44.66 30.36
C LEU A 35 21.94 -44.17 29.42
N GLU A 36 20.68 -44.38 29.77
CA GLU A 36 19.53 -43.81 29.06
C GLU A 36 19.61 -42.28 29.05
N PHE A 37 19.91 -41.63 30.17
CA PHE A 37 20.16 -40.20 30.26
C PHE A 37 21.24 -39.74 29.27
N LEU A 38 22.41 -40.41 29.25
CA LEU A 38 23.50 -40.06 28.33
C LEU A 38 23.09 -40.18 26.84
N PHE A 39 22.34 -41.23 26.49
CA PHE A 39 21.90 -41.44 25.12
C PHE A 39 20.90 -40.36 24.68
N TYR A 40 19.96 -39.94 25.51
CA TYR A 40 19.03 -38.86 25.16
C TYR A 40 19.69 -37.47 25.19
N LEU A 41 20.79 -37.27 25.89
CA LEU A 41 21.51 -36.01 25.92
C LEU A 41 22.15 -35.67 24.56
N VAL A 42 22.53 -36.68 23.77
CA VAL A 42 23.11 -36.48 22.43
C VAL A 42 22.12 -35.81 21.48
N PRO A 43 20.93 -36.36 21.17
CA PRO A 43 19.96 -35.71 20.32
C PRO A 43 19.45 -34.39 20.92
N TYR A 44 19.36 -34.26 22.24
CA TYR A 44 19.00 -33.00 22.91
C TYR A 44 19.95 -31.85 22.57
N PHE A 45 21.28 -32.07 22.67
CA PHE A 45 22.25 -31.05 22.31
C PHE A 45 22.35 -30.82 20.79
N VAL A 46 22.20 -31.85 19.97
CA VAL A 46 22.20 -31.71 18.51
C VAL A 46 21.10 -30.75 18.05
N ILE A 47 19.90 -30.89 18.63
CA ILE A 47 18.75 -30.08 18.23
C ILE A 47 18.63 -28.77 19.02
N GLY A 48 18.96 -28.79 20.33
CA GLY A 48 18.71 -27.72 21.29
C GLY A 48 19.82 -26.68 21.42
N TYR A 49 21.03 -26.93 20.91
CA TYR A 49 22.19 -26.05 21.10
C TYR A 49 21.90 -24.56 20.81
N ASP A 50 21.22 -24.27 19.70
CA ASP A 50 20.93 -22.88 19.29
C ASP A 50 19.94 -22.21 20.27
N ILE A 51 18.96 -22.98 20.76
CA ILE A 51 17.93 -22.50 21.70
C ILE A 51 18.56 -22.23 23.07
N LEU A 52 19.34 -23.19 23.58
CA LEU A 52 20.04 -23.04 24.85
C LEU A 52 21.00 -21.86 24.84
N ARG A 53 21.74 -21.67 23.73
CA ARG A 53 22.64 -20.54 23.56
C ARG A 53 21.87 -19.20 23.51
N LYS A 54 20.72 -19.14 22.82
CA LYS A 54 19.86 -17.93 22.79
C LYS A 54 19.29 -17.64 24.17
N ALA A 55 18.77 -18.66 24.88
CA ALA A 55 18.23 -18.52 26.22
C ALA A 55 19.31 -18.00 27.19
N TRP A 56 20.54 -18.56 27.16
CA TRP A 56 21.66 -18.08 27.97
C TRP A 56 22.02 -16.62 27.66
N LYS A 57 22.09 -16.26 26.38
CA LYS A 57 22.34 -14.88 25.96
C LYS A 57 21.23 -13.93 26.41
N GLY A 58 19.97 -14.36 26.37
CA GLY A 58 18.82 -13.60 26.88
C GLY A 58 18.95 -13.32 28.38
N ILE A 59 19.34 -14.32 29.20
CA ILE A 59 19.58 -14.15 30.62
C ILE A 59 20.71 -13.12 30.86
N CYS A 60 21.84 -13.25 30.16
CA CYS A 60 22.96 -12.32 30.29
C CYS A 60 22.59 -10.88 29.90
N ASN A 61 21.68 -10.69 28.93
CA ASN A 61 21.22 -9.40 28.48
C ASN A 61 19.99 -8.85 29.26
N ARG A 62 19.61 -9.46 30.39
CA ARG A 62 18.44 -9.13 31.22
C ARG A 62 17.09 -9.22 30.48
N GLN A 63 17.04 -10.01 29.42
CA GLN A 63 15.82 -10.34 28.69
C GLN A 63 15.39 -11.77 29.03
N MET A 64 15.04 -12.00 30.32
CA MET A 64 14.87 -13.33 30.89
C MET A 64 13.58 -14.04 30.50
N PHE A 65 12.59 -13.40 29.94
CA PHE A 65 11.29 -14.01 29.69
C PHE A 65 10.98 -14.10 28.18
N ASP A 66 11.94 -14.63 27.40
CA ASP A 66 11.70 -14.93 25.99
C ASP A 66 11.25 -16.39 25.78
N GLU A 67 10.77 -16.70 24.58
CA GLU A 67 10.32 -18.03 24.19
C GLU A 67 11.42 -19.10 24.31
N ASN A 68 12.68 -18.74 24.02
CA ASN A 68 13.81 -19.66 24.10
C ASN A 68 14.10 -20.01 25.55
N PHE A 69 13.96 -19.07 26.49
CA PHE A 69 14.10 -19.30 27.92
C PHE A 69 13.00 -20.25 28.43
N LEU A 70 11.73 -20.02 28.07
CA LEU A 70 10.64 -20.91 28.47
C LEU A 70 10.86 -22.35 27.99
N MET A 71 11.28 -22.51 26.74
CA MET A 71 11.56 -23.82 26.16
C MET A 71 12.77 -24.50 26.84
N ALA A 72 13.83 -23.73 27.12
CA ALA A 72 15.00 -24.27 27.83
C ALA A 72 14.64 -24.75 29.24
N VAL A 73 13.90 -23.94 30.01
CA VAL A 73 13.46 -24.31 31.37
C VAL A 73 12.57 -25.55 31.35
N ALA A 74 11.60 -25.59 30.43
CA ALA A 74 10.68 -26.72 30.34
C ALA A 74 11.37 -28.03 29.96
N THR A 75 12.29 -28.00 28.98
CA THR A 75 12.97 -29.21 28.52
C THR A 75 14.05 -29.69 29.49
N ILE A 76 14.79 -28.79 30.15
CA ILE A 76 15.72 -29.14 31.24
C ILE A 76 14.91 -29.70 32.41
N GLY A 77 13.78 -29.12 32.76
CA GLY A 77 12.89 -29.60 33.82
C GLY A 77 12.35 -31.01 33.54
N ALA A 78 11.91 -31.29 32.30
CA ALA A 78 11.49 -32.63 31.89
C ALA A 78 12.62 -33.67 32.03
N ILE A 79 13.83 -33.31 31.63
CA ILE A 79 15.03 -34.16 31.82
C ILE A 79 15.30 -34.38 33.30
N ALA A 80 15.19 -33.38 34.15
CA ALA A 80 15.38 -33.50 35.60
C ALA A 80 14.34 -34.40 36.28
N LEU A 81 13.12 -34.47 35.74
CA LEU A 81 12.05 -35.40 36.15
C LEU A 81 12.25 -36.83 35.59
N SER A 82 13.34 -37.10 34.89
CA SER A 82 13.65 -38.38 34.22
C SER A 82 12.74 -38.67 33.00
N ASP A 83 12.07 -37.67 32.48
CA ASP A 83 11.25 -37.73 31.25
C ASP A 83 12.09 -37.34 30.02
N TYR A 84 13.17 -38.08 29.78
CA TYR A 84 14.16 -37.78 28.75
C TYR A 84 13.56 -37.76 27.34
N LYS A 85 12.65 -38.70 27.05
CA LYS A 85 11.95 -38.80 25.76
C LYS A 85 11.14 -37.55 25.45
N GLU A 86 10.39 -37.07 26.43
CA GLU A 86 9.56 -35.88 26.29
C GLU A 86 10.42 -34.62 26.12
N GLY A 87 11.48 -34.45 26.93
CA GLY A 87 12.37 -33.29 26.81
C GLY A 87 13.00 -33.13 25.42
N VAL A 88 13.47 -34.25 24.83
CA VAL A 88 14.04 -34.23 23.46
C VAL A 88 12.96 -34.00 22.41
N ALA A 89 11.81 -34.63 22.56
CA ALA A 89 10.72 -34.51 21.60
C ALA A 89 10.14 -33.09 21.57
N VAL A 90 9.94 -32.44 22.72
CA VAL A 90 9.54 -31.04 22.84
C VAL A 90 10.50 -30.15 22.07
N MET A 91 11.80 -30.29 22.27
CA MET A 91 12.83 -29.53 21.60
C MET A 91 12.82 -29.78 20.08
N LEU A 92 12.57 -31.02 19.66
CA LEU A 92 12.48 -31.41 18.25
C LEU A 92 11.27 -30.73 17.57
N PHE A 93 10.08 -30.84 18.17
CA PHE A 93 8.85 -30.22 17.61
C PHE A 93 8.93 -28.71 17.59
N TYR A 94 9.51 -28.09 18.61
CA TYR A 94 9.75 -26.66 18.62
C TYR A 94 10.66 -26.23 17.44
N GLN A 95 11.75 -26.96 17.18
CA GLN A 95 12.63 -26.68 16.05
C GLN A 95 11.95 -26.91 14.68
N ILE A 96 11.05 -27.88 14.58
CA ILE A 96 10.22 -28.08 13.38
C ILE A 96 9.33 -26.84 13.19
N GLY A 97 8.69 -26.36 14.26
CA GLY A 97 7.88 -25.15 14.23
C GLY A 97 8.68 -23.90 13.79
N GLU A 98 9.85 -23.66 14.38
CA GLU A 98 10.77 -22.58 14.03
C GLU A 98 11.21 -22.65 12.55
N LEU A 99 11.52 -23.86 12.06
CA LEU A 99 11.88 -24.05 10.66
C LEU A 99 10.71 -23.73 9.73
N PHE A 100 9.52 -24.22 10.05
CA PHE A 100 8.29 -23.94 9.28
C PHE A 100 7.99 -22.44 9.25
N GLN A 101 8.07 -21.78 10.41
CA GLN A 101 7.94 -20.33 10.55
C GLN A 101 8.92 -19.58 9.63
N SER A 102 10.21 -19.88 9.77
CA SER A 102 11.26 -19.25 8.96
C SER A 102 11.06 -19.48 7.46
N TYR A 103 10.56 -20.65 7.07
CA TYR A 103 10.24 -20.98 5.68
C TYR A 103 9.01 -20.23 5.18
N ALA A 104 7.92 -20.22 5.96
CA ALA A 104 6.66 -19.55 5.60
C ALA A 104 6.83 -18.03 5.45
N VAL A 105 7.50 -17.39 6.43
CA VAL A 105 7.82 -15.96 6.37
C VAL A 105 8.73 -15.64 5.18
N GLY A 106 9.77 -16.45 4.96
CA GLY A 106 10.69 -16.25 3.84
C GLY A 106 10.04 -16.50 2.48
N LYS A 107 9.07 -17.41 2.39
CA LYS A 107 8.30 -17.65 1.15
C LYS A 107 7.30 -16.53 0.90
N SER A 108 6.61 -16.06 1.94
CA SER A 108 5.68 -14.93 1.82
C SER A 108 6.38 -13.65 1.37
N ARG A 109 7.54 -13.33 1.95
CA ARG A 109 8.33 -12.18 1.51
C ARG A 109 8.79 -12.32 0.06
N ARG A 110 9.19 -13.51 -0.39
CA ARG A 110 9.56 -13.76 -1.79
C ARG A 110 8.36 -13.71 -2.71
N ASN A 111 7.23 -14.29 -2.34
CA ASN A 111 6.02 -14.20 -3.16
C ASN A 111 5.56 -12.76 -3.38
N ILE A 112 5.78 -11.85 -2.41
CA ILE A 112 5.52 -10.42 -2.58
C ILE A 112 6.54 -9.81 -3.55
N SER A 113 7.81 -10.17 -3.43
CA SER A 113 8.85 -9.76 -4.37
C SER A 113 8.64 -10.35 -5.78
N ASP A 114 8.18 -11.60 -5.87
CA ASP A 114 7.89 -12.29 -7.14
C ASP A 114 6.57 -11.81 -7.79
N LEU A 115 5.57 -11.37 -6.99
CA LEU A 115 4.39 -10.66 -7.48
C LEU A 115 4.75 -9.27 -8.02
N MET A 116 5.85 -8.71 -7.55
CA MET A 116 6.48 -7.49 -8.03
C MET A 116 7.76 -7.83 -8.83
N ASP A 117 7.70 -8.83 -9.71
CA ASP A 117 8.79 -9.10 -10.67
C ASP A 117 8.86 -7.98 -11.72
N ILE A 118 8.99 -6.74 -11.21
CA ILE A 118 9.15 -5.52 -11.99
C ILE A 118 10.62 -5.09 -12.10
N ARG A 119 11.51 -5.61 -11.22
CA ARG A 119 12.93 -5.25 -11.26
C ARG A 119 13.55 -5.77 -12.55
N PRO A 120 14.17 -4.92 -13.38
CA PRO A 120 14.95 -5.34 -14.52
C PRO A 120 16.29 -5.93 -14.07
N ASP A 121 16.74 -6.99 -14.73
CA ASP A 121 18.01 -7.65 -14.42
C ASP A 121 19.21 -6.96 -15.10
N TYR A 122 18.96 -6.23 -16.20
CA TYR A 122 19.99 -5.56 -17.00
C TYR A 122 19.38 -4.42 -17.82
N ALA A 123 20.25 -3.52 -18.28
CA ALA A 123 19.95 -2.55 -19.34
C ALA A 123 20.82 -2.86 -20.57
N ASN A 124 20.25 -2.72 -21.78
CA ASN A 124 21.05 -2.82 -23.01
C ASN A 124 21.46 -1.40 -23.43
N ILE A 125 22.75 -1.17 -23.59
CA ILE A 125 23.34 0.06 -24.15
C ILE A 125 24.05 -0.25 -25.47
N GLU A 126 24.17 0.75 -26.34
CA GLU A 126 24.91 0.62 -27.60
C GLU A 126 26.31 1.24 -27.41
N THR A 127 27.36 0.41 -27.41
CA THR A 127 28.74 0.82 -27.34
C THR A 127 29.46 0.37 -28.61
N ASP A 128 30.03 1.30 -29.35
CA ASP A 128 30.75 1.02 -30.64
C ASP A 128 29.93 0.21 -31.66
N GLY A 129 28.61 0.39 -31.72
CA GLY A 129 27.72 -0.32 -32.64
C GLY A 129 27.37 -1.77 -32.22
N GLN A 130 27.77 -2.18 -31.03
CA GLN A 130 27.40 -3.46 -30.42
C GLN A 130 26.51 -3.24 -29.19
N MET A 131 25.53 -4.13 -29.02
CA MET A 131 24.64 -4.12 -27.86
C MET A 131 25.34 -4.81 -26.69
N GLU A 132 25.52 -4.07 -25.61
CA GLU A 132 26.13 -4.56 -24.37
C GLU A 132 25.08 -4.57 -23.25
N LYS A 133 25.10 -5.64 -22.43
CA LYS A 133 24.27 -5.75 -21.22
C LYS A 133 25.04 -5.27 -20.03
N VAL A 134 24.55 -4.21 -19.40
CA VAL A 134 25.14 -3.61 -18.21
C VAL A 134 24.17 -3.71 -17.02
N ASP A 135 24.69 -3.59 -15.81
CA ASP A 135 23.84 -3.44 -14.63
C ASP A 135 23.10 -2.09 -14.70
N PRO A 136 21.78 -2.05 -14.46
CA PRO A 136 21.05 -0.77 -14.45
C PRO A 136 21.64 0.29 -13.52
N ASP A 137 22.28 -0.11 -12.42
CA ASP A 137 22.97 0.81 -11.48
C ASP A 137 24.19 1.52 -12.10
N GLU A 138 24.73 1.03 -13.23
CA GLU A 138 25.88 1.61 -13.93
C GLU A 138 25.49 2.59 -15.05
N VAL A 139 24.18 2.75 -15.30
CA VAL A 139 23.66 3.60 -16.39
C VAL A 139 23.50 5.04 -15.94
N GLU A 140 24.22 5.97 -16.57
CA GLU A 140 24.16 7.40 -16.28
C GLU A 140 22.93 8.08 -16.92
N ILE A 141 22.51 9.22 -16.36
CA ILE A 141 21.44 10.06 -16.91
C ILE A 141 21.83 10.56 -18.31
N GLY A 142 20.90 10.47 -19.26
CA GLY A 142 21.11 10.88 -20.66
C GLY A 142 21.62 9.76 -21.57
N THR A 143 21.97 8.59 -21.02
CA THR A 143 22.35 7.40 -21.80
C THR A 143 21.16 6.89 -22.60
N VAL A 144 21.40 6.45 -23.83
CA VAL A 144 20.37 5.83 -24.66
C VAL A 144 20.40 4.31 -24.44
N ILE A 145 19.31 3.80 -23.85
CA ILE A 145 19.10 2.37 -23.64
C ILE A 145 18.20 1.80 -24.72
N ILE A 146 18.38 0.51 -25.05
CA ILE A 146 17.62 -0.21 -26.05
C ILE A 146 16.74 -1.23 -25.34
N VAL A 147 15.44 -1.21 -25.62
CA VAL A 147 14.46 -2.15 -25.04
C VAL A 147 13.79 -2.94 -26.16
N GLN A 148 14.07 -4.24 -26.21
CA GLN A 148 13.51 -5.15 -27.21
C GLN A 148 12.10 -5.62 -26.81
N PRO A 149 11.28 -6.11 -27.77
CA PRO A 149 10.02 -6.77 -27.43
C PRO A 149 10.21 -7.92 -26.43
N GLY A 150 9.40 -7.95 -25.39
CA GLY A 150 9.48 -8.91 -24.28
C GLY A 150 10.40 -8.47 -23.13
N GLU A 151 11.19 -7.42 -23.28
CA GLU A 151 12.06 -6.91 -22.22
C GLU A 151 11.34 -5.87 -21.33
N LYS A 152 11.82 -5.76 -20.08
CA LYS A 152 11.38 -4.71 -19.14
C LYS A 152 12.15 -3.43 -19.40
N VAL A 153 11.48 -2.29 -19.31
CA VAL A 153 12.11 -0.97 -19.32
C VAL A 153 12.94 -0.82 -18.04
N PRO A 154 14.28 -0.67 -18.12
CA PRO A 154 15.12 -0.70 -16.92
C PRO A 154 15.08 0.61 -16.11
N ILE A 155 15.03 1.76 -16.78
CA ILE A 155 15.13 3.09 -16.14
C ILE A 155 14.11 4.02 -16.80
N ASP A 156 13.59 4.99 -16.03
CA ASP A 156 12.69 6.02 -16.55
C ASP A 156 13.37 6.88 -17.61
N GLY A 157 12.66 7.25 -18.66
CA GLY A 157 13.23 8.03 -19.74
C GLY A 157 12.20 8.52 -20.76
N VAL A 158 12.71 9.07 -21.87
CA VAL A 158 11.93 9.57 -23.00
C VAL A 158 12.27 8.76 -24.25
N VAL A 159 11.26 8.38 -25.02
CA VAL A 159 11.46 7.67 -26.30
C VAL A 159 12.13 8.60 -27.30
N VAL A 160 13.30 8.21 -27.80
CA VAL A 160 14.02 8.95 -28.84
C VAL A 160 13.87 8.32 -30.23
N GLU A 161 13.61 7.00 -30.27
CA GLU A 161 13.40 6.27 -31.52
C GLU A 161 12.49 5.07 -31.28
N GLY A 162 11.57 4.80 -32.21
CA GLY A 162 10.69 3.64 -32.18
C GLY A 162 9.24 3.98 -31.82
N HIS A 163 8.40 2.96 -31.91
CA HIS A 163 6.98 2.97 -31.55
C HIS A 163 6.63 1.58 -31.04
N SER A 164 5.92 1.48 -29.93
CA SER A 164 5.53 0.21 -29.34
C SER A 164 4.31 0.33 -28.43
N SER A 165 3.77 -0.83 -28.02
CA SER A 165 2.80 -0.95 -26.94
C SER A 165 3.51 -1.47 -25.70
N LEU A 166 3.21 -0.89 -24.54
CA LEU A 166 3.76 -1.26 -23.24
C LEU A 166 2.72 -1.97 -22.39
N ASN A 167 3.09 -3.08 -21.79
CA ASN A 167 2.30 -3.71 -20.73
C ASN A 167 2.68 -3.08 -19.39
N THR A 168 1.74 -2.33 -18.82
CA THR A 168 1.90 -1.63 -17.53
C THR A 168 1.25 -2.40 -16.37
N SER A 169 0.66 -3.58 -16.63
CA SER A 169 -0.16 -4.32 -15.66
C SER A 169 0.56 -4.68 -14.36
N ALA A 170 1.87 -4.87 -14.40
CA ALA A 170 2.67 -5.15 -13.21
C ALA A 170 2.80 -3.93 -12.28
N LEU A 171 2.65 -2.72 -12.81
CA LEU A 171 2.73 -1.45 -12.07
C LEU A 171 1.34 -0.93 -11.70
N THR A 172 0.48 -0.77 -12.70
CA THR A 172 -0.84 -0.14 -12.54
C THR A 172 -1.96 -1.12 -12.23
N GLY A 173 -1.76 -2.41 -12.51
CA GLY A 173 -2.82 -3.43 -12.46
C GLY A 173 -3.78 -3.39 -13.67
N GLU A 174 -3.57 -2.48 -14.62
CA GLU A 174 -4.36 -2.38 -15.85
C GLU A 174 -3.94 -3.41 -16.88
N SER A 175 -4.92 -4.08 -17.50
CA SER A 175 -4.64 -5.09 -18.52
C SER A 175 -4.54 -4.53 -19.95
N VAL A 176 -4.89 -3.26 -20.14
CA VAL A 176 -4.86 -2.61 -21.47
C VAL A 176 -3.45 -2.08 -21.75
N PRO A 177 -2.79 -2.50 -22.83
CA PRO A 177 -1.47 -1.98 -23.20
C PRO A 177 -1.55 -0.48 -23.53
N ARG A 178 -0.54 0.28 -23.09
CA ARG A 178 -0.36 1.69 -23.43
C ARG A 178 0.50 1.83 -24.68
N GLU A 179 0.04 2.53 -25.69
CA GLU A 179 0.85 2.87 -26.86
C GLU A 179 1.83 4.00 -26.52
N VAL A 180 3.04 3.93 -27.09
CA VAL A 180 4.08 4.94 -26.90
C VAL A 180 4.80 5.25 -28.23
N ALA A 181 5.10 6.54 -28.40
CA ALA A 181 5.75 7.10 -29.57
C ALA A 181 6.93 7.99 -29.20
N VAL A 182 7.68 8.45 -30.19
CA VAL A 182 8.84 9.33 -30.00
C VAL A 182 8.42 10.63 -29.31
N GLY A 183 9.14 11.00 -28.26
CA GLY A 183 8.89 12.19 -27.43
C GLY A 183 8.04 11.92 -26.20
N GLU A 184 7.47 10.72 -26.03
CA GLU A 184 6.70 10.36 -24.84
C GLU A 184 7.57 9.82 -23.70
N GLU A 185 7.14 10.09 -22.47
CA GLU A 185 7.80 9.57 -21.27
C GLU A 185 7.44 8.11 -21.02
N ILE A 186 8.44 7.33 -20.68
CA ILE A 186 8.32 5.93 -20.29
C ILE A 186 8.84 5.75 -18.87
N ILE A 187 8.10 4.95 -18.10
CA ILE A 187 8.45 4.56 -16.74
C ILE A 187 9.10 3.17 -16.72
N SER A 188 10.06 2.99 -15.83
CA SER A 188 10.71 1.70 -15.61
C SER A 188 9.74 0.65 -15.07
N GLY A 189 10.00 -0.63 -15.37
CA GLY A 189 9.17 -1.77 -14.97
C GLY A 189 8.04 -2.14 -15.93
N CYS A 190 7.72 -1.30 -16.93
CA CYS A 190 6.84 -1.69 -18.03
C CYS A 190 7.51 -2.75 -18.90
N ILE A 191 6.71 -3.66 -19.48
CA ILE A 191 7.21 -4.66 -20.45
C ILE A 191 6.90 -4.18 -21.86
N ASN A 192 7.92 -4.09 -22.67
CA ASN A 192 7.78 -3.75 -24.09
C ASN A 192 7.15 -4.93 -24.85
N ILE A 193 6.07 -4.70 -25.63
CA ILE A 193 5.31 -5.78 -26.29
C ILE A 193 5.74 -5.96 -27.75
N SER A 194 5.82 -4.90 -28.55
CA SER A 194 5.82 -5.04 -30.01
C SER A 194 7.05 -4.49 -30.74
N GLY A 195 7.40 -3.21 -30.55
CA GLY A 195 8.45 -2.54 -31.29
C GLY A 195 9.77 -2.45 -30.52
N LEU A 196 10.89 -2.23 -31.22
CA LEU A 196 12.14 -1.86 -30.57
C LEU A 196 12.06 -0.39 -30.17
N LEU A 197 12.43 -0.10 -28.93
CA LEU A 197 12.46 1.26 -28.38
C LEU A 197 13.88 1.66 -28.03
N LYS A 198 14.28 2.89 -28.42
CA LYS A 198 15.44 3.55 -27.87
C LYS A 198 14.95 4.65 -26.94
N ILE A 199 15.41 4.62 -25.71
CA ILE A 199 14.93 5.47 -24.61
C ILE A 199 16.14 6.21 -24.04
N ARG A 200 16.07 7.53 -23.96
CA ARG A 200 17.05 8.33 -23.25
C ARG A 200 16.69 8.42 -21.79
N THR A 201 17.56 7.96 -20.92
CA THR A 201 17.34 7.96 -19.47
C THR A 201 17.24 9.39 -18.92
N THR A 202 16.26 9.60 -18.03
CA THR A 202 16.04 10.89 -17.35
C THR A 202 16.37 10.84 -15.86
N LYS A 203 16.56 9.64 -15.31
CA LYS A 203 16.90 9.41 -13.91
C LYS A 203 17.99 8.36 -13.79
N GLU A 204 18.66 8.29 -12.64
CA GLU A 204 19.47 7.13 -12.25
C GLU A 204 18.57 5.95 -11.84
N PHE A 205 19.09 4.74 -11.88
CA PHE A 205 18.30 3.54 -11.54
C PHE A 205 17.73 3.60 -10.09
N GLY A 206 18.54 4.08 -9.13
CA GLY A 206 18.11 4.23 -7.73
C GLY A 206 16.93 5.20 -7.55
N GLU A 207 16.80 6.19 -8.45
CA GLU A 207 15.69 7.17 -8.45
C GLU A 207 14.55 6.79 -9.41
N SER A 208 14.67 5.67 -10.13
CA SER A 208 13.66 5.21 -11.07
C SER A 208 12.36 4.81 -10.35
N THR A 209 11.25 4.85 -11.08
CA THR A 209 9.92 4.48 -10.56
C THR A 209 9.93 3.07 -9.99
N VAL A 210 10.55 2.11 -10.66
CA VAL A 210 10.69 0.72 -10.17
C VAL A 210 11.46 0.67 -8.85
N SER A 211 12.60 1.35 -8.76
CA SER A 211 13.42 1.34 -7.54
C SER A 211 12.66 1.92 -6.36
N LYS A 212 11.95 3.03 -6.54
CA LYS A 212 11.10 3.64 -5.51
C LYS A 212 9.97 2.73 -5.05
N ILE A 213 9.30 2.06 -5.99
CA ILE A 213 8.23 1.10 -5.66
C ILE A 213 8.79 -0.06 -4.83
N LEU A 214 9.92 -0.62 -5.23
CA LEU A 214 10.57 -1.71 -4.50
C LEU A 214 10.98 -1.29 -3.09
N ASP A 215 11.57 -0.09 -2.94
CA ASP A 215 11.94 0.47 -1.65
C ASP A 215 10.73 0.70 -0.73
N LEU A 216 9.64 1.25 -1.27
CA LEU A 216 8.38 1.42 -0.54
C LEU A 216 7.82 0.11 -0.01
N VAL A 217 7.85 -0.96 -0.81
CA VAL A 217 7.34 -2.27 -0.41
C VAL A 217 8.28 -2.96 0.59
N GLU A 218 9.59 -2.86 0.38
CA GLU A 218 10.58 -3.43 1.29
C GLU A 218 10.54 -2.73 2.66
N ASN A 219 10.42 -1.40 2.67
CA ASN A 219 10.36 -0.58 3.87
C ASN A 219 8.97 -0.50 4.51
N ALA A 220 7.91 -0.95 3.84
CA ALA A 220 6.55 -0.98 4.41
C ALA A 220 6.46 -1.76 5.73
N SER A 221 7.40 -2.66 6.01
CA SER A 221 7.50 -3.39 7.27
C SER A 221 8.05 -2.58 8.44
N SER A 222 8.63 -1.42 8.20
CA SER A 222 9.28 -0.61 9.25
C SER A 222 8.27 0.11 10.16
N LYS A 223 7.11 0.49 9.63
CA LYS A 223 6.04 1.18 10.37
C LYS A 223 4.98 0.20 10.87
N LYS A 224 5.13 -0.23 12.14
CA LYS A 224 4.26 -1.23 12.78
C LYS A 224 2.85 -0.71 13.06
N SER A 225 1.85 -1.54 12.78
CA SER A 225 0.45 -1.29 13.11
C SER A 225 0.19 -1.26 14.63
N ARG A 226 -0.99 -0.75 15.04
CA ARG A 226 -1.43 -0.81 16.43
C ARG A 226 -1.56 -2.26 16.91
N SER A 227 -2.04 -3.14 16.02
CA SER A 227 -2.19 -4.57 16.28
C SER A 227 -0.83 -5.25 16.51
N GLU A 228 0.20 -4.92 15.75
CA GLU A 228 1.57 -5.42 15.97
C GLU A 228 2.19 -4.88 17.26
N ASN A 229 1.96 -3.61 17.57
CA ASN A 229 2.40 -2.99 18.82
C ASN A 229 1.67 -3.58 20.04
N PHE A 230 0.37 -3.90 19.90
CA PHE A 230 -0.40 -4.60 20.93
C PHE A 230 0.24 -5.95 21.27
N ILE A 231 0.64 -6.73 20.27
CA ILE A 231 1.27 -8.02 20.51
C ILE A 231 2.61 -7.90 21.21
N SER A 232 3.42 -6.92 20.81
CA SER A 232 4.70 -6.67 21.49
C SER A 232 4.48 -6.31 22.96
N ARG A 233 3.47 -5.49 23.28
CA ARG A 233 3.07 -5.16 24.66
C ARG A 233 2.46 -6.37 25.38
N PHE A 234 1.58 -7.11 24.71
CA PHE A 234 0.95 -8.31 25.28
C PHE A 234 2.02 -9.33 25.68
N ALA A 235 2.97 -9.64 24.82
CA ALA A 235 4.05 -10.57 25.12
C ALA A 235 4.87 -10.12 26.34
N HIS A 236 5.12 -8.81 26.48
CA HIS A 236 5.86 -8.24 27.61
C HIS A 236 5.20 -8.50 28.98
N TYR A 237 3.86 -8.47 29.06
CA TYR A 237 3.12 -8.74 30.30
C TYR A 237 2.72 -10.20 30.43
N TYR A 238 2.36 -10.84 29.33
CA TYR A 238 1.89 -12.22 29.30
C TYR A 238 2.94 -13.21 29.76
N THR A 239 4.18 -13.09 29.27
CA THR A 239 5.23 -14.07 29.56
C THR A 239 5.61 -14.11 31.05
N PRO A 240 5.84 -12.98 31.74
CA PRO A 240 6.02 -13.00 33.20
C PRO A 240 4.81 -13.58 33.94
N ALA A 241 3.58 -13.21 33.54
CA ALA A 241 2.37 -13.72 34.19
C ALA A 241 2.28 -15.26 34.07
N VAL A 242 2.61 -15.81 32.93
CA VAL A 242 2.70 -17.26 32.69
C VAL A 242 3.76 -17.91 33.56
N CYS A 243 4.95 -17.32 33.69
CA CYS A 243 6.02 -17.83 34.54
C CYS A 243 5.61 -17.90 36.01
N TYR A 244 4.98 -16.82 36.51
CA TYR A 244 4.45 -16.80 37.87
C TYR A 244 3.29 -17.77 38.05
N GLY A 245 2.41 -17.90 37.06
CA GLY A 245 1.32 -18.90 37.05
C GLY A 245 1.84 -20.33 37.11
N ALA A 246 2.86 -20.66 36.31
CA ALA A 246 3.53 -21.97 36.37
C ALA A 246 4.20 -22.24 37.71
N LEU A 247 4.89 -21.25 38.28
CA LEU A 247 5.49 -21.36 39.61
C LEU A 247 4.42 -21.58 40.69
N ALA A 248 3.31 -20.84 40.62
CA ALA A 248 2.19 -21.04 41.51
C ALA A 248 1.58 -22.44 41.35
N LEU A 249 1.42 -22.95 40.13
CA LEU A 249 0.93 -24.30 39.85
C LEU A 249 1.88 -25.40 40.37
N ALA A 250 3.19 -25.14 40.35
CA ALA A 250 4.18 -26.07 40.89
C ALA A 250 4.17 -26.14 42.43
N ILE A 251 3.85 -25.04 43.10
CA ILE A 251 4.03 -24.90 44.55
C ILE A 251 2.69 -24.98 45.33
N LEU A 252 1.67 -24.23 44.90
CA LEU A 252 0.43 -24.08 45.71
C LEU A 252 -0.35 -25.38 45.85
N PRO A 253 -0.65 -26.17 44.81
CA PRO A 253 -1.42 -27.38 44.95
C PRO A 253 -0.73 -28.45 45.82
N PRO A 254 0.60 -28.74 45.71
CA PRO A 254 1.28 -29.62 46.64
C PRO A 254 1.17 -29.20 48.10
N LEU A 255 1.35 -27.90 48.35
CA LEU A 255 1.23 -27.36 49.71
C LEU A 255 -0.20 -27.46 50.27
N VAL A 256 -1.22 -27.13 49.46
CA VAL A 256 -2.63 -27.26 49.86
C VAL A 256 -2.97 -28.73 50.17
N ARG A 257 -2.53 -29.68 49.34
CA ARG A 257 -2.74 -31.13 49.57
C ARG A 257 -2.10 -31.58 50.85
N MET A 258 -0.87 -31.16 51.13
CA MET A 258 -0.13 -31.55 52.33
C MET A 258 -0.69 -30.89 53.60
N LEU A 259 -0.96 -29.56 53.56
CA LEU A 259 -1.30 -28.80 54.77
C LEU A 259 -2.78 -28.87 55.14
N PHE A 260 -3.67 -28.90 54.14
CA PHE A 260 -5.13 -28.80 54.33
C PHE A 260 -5.88 -30.11 54.08
N MET A 261 -5.37 -31.01 53.23
CA MET A 261 -6.04 -32.24 52.88
C MET A 261 -5.40 -33.50 53.48
N GLY A 262 -4.21 -33.39 54.08
CA GLY A 262 -3.50 -34.54 54.62
C GLY A 262 -3.09 -35.59 53.58
N LEU A 263 -3.03 -35.20 52.29
CA LEU A 263 -2.69 -36.06 51.15
C LEU A 263 -1.21 -35.93 50.79
N PRO A 264 -0.63 -36.90 50.11
CA PRO A 264 0.75 -36.77 49.58
C PRO A 264 0.88 -35.56 48.69
N ALA A 265 2.00 -34.86 48.78
CA ALA A 265 2.25 -33.61 48.04
C ALA A 265 2.36 -33.80 46.52
N ASP A 266 2.80 -35.01 46.07
CA ASP A 266 2.96 -35.39 44.67
C ASP A 266 3.72 -34.33 43.82
N TRP A 267 4.81 -33.78 44.34
CA TRP A 267 5.60 -32.70 43.71
C TRP A 267 5.91 -32.97 42.23
N GLY A 268 6.28 -34.21 41.87
CA GLY A 268 6.62 -34.57 40.49
C GLY A 268 5.50 -34.30 39.50
N ILE A 269 4.24 -34.61 39.87
CA ILE A 269 3.05 -34.40 39.04
C ILE A 269 2.81 -32.91 38.82
N TRP A 270 2.90 -32.11 39.86
CA TRP A 270 2.61 -30.68 39.77
C TRP A 270 3.72 -29.91 39.09
N ILE A 271 4.99 -30.29 39.29
CA ILE A 271 6.12 -29.73 38.53
C ILE A 271 5.96 -30.08 37.04
N TYR A 272 5.62 -31.33 36.71
CA TYR A 272 5.37 -31.74 35.32
C TYR A 272 4.24 -30.91 34.68
N ARG A 273 3.13 -30.70 35.37
CA ARG A 273 2.03 -29.85 34.90
C ARG A 273 2.49 -28.38 34.71
N ALA A 274 3.28 -27.85 35.63
CA ALA A 274 3.83 -26.50 35.51
C ALA A 274 4.77 -26.36 34.30
N LEU A 275 5.63 -27.36 34.05
CA LEU A 275 6.49 -27.36 32.85
C LEU A 275 5.69 -27.48 31.56
N THR A 276 4.66 -28.33 31.56
CA THR A 276 3.71 -28.43 30.41
C THR A 276 2.99 -27.12 30.19
N PHE A 277 2.53 -26.44 31.26
CA PHE A 277 1.91 -25.13 31.21
C PHE A 277 2.84 -24.07 30.58
N LEU A 278 4.14 -24.06 30.90
CA LEU A 278 5.13 -23.18 30.29
C LEU A 278 5.28 -23.43 28.79
N VAL A 279 5.39 -24.70 28.37
CA VAL A 279 5.54 -25.05 26.94
C VAL A 279 4.36 -24.53 26.10
N ILE A 280 3.13 -24.76 26.57
CA ILE A 280 1.91 -24.41 25.83
C ILE A 280 1.70 -22.90 25.79
N SER A 281 2.26 -22.17 26.72
CA SER A 281 2.04 -20.74 26.85
C SER A 281 2.78 -19.87 25.83
N CYS A 282 3.66 -20.45 24.97
CA CYS A 282 4.34 -19.66 23.94
C CYS A 282 3.34 -18.98 22.97
N PRO A 283 3.33 -17.64 22.80
CA PRO A 283 2.40 -16.97 21.88
C PRO A 283 2.85 -17.05 20.41
N CYS A 284 3.54 -18.13 20.00
CA CYS A 284 4.22 -18.26 18.70
C CYS A 284 3.29 -17.99 17.51
N ALA A 285 2.05 -18.54 17.54
CA ALA A 285 1.08 -18.36 16.46
C ALA A 285 0.68 -16.88 16.25
N LEU A 286 0.58 -16.09 17.32
CA LEU A 286 0.23 -14.67 17.26
C LEU A 286 1.37 -13.81 16.71
N VAL A 287 2.57 -14.04 17.24
CA VAL A 287 3.78 -13.29 16.88
C VAL A 287 4.11 -13.42 15.39
N ILE A 288 3.73 -14.54 14.77
CA ILE A 288 4.00 -14.83 13.36
C ILE A 288 2.85 -14.43 12.45
N SER A 289 1.62 -14.86 12.78
CA SER A 289 0.50 -14.75 11.85
C SER A 289 0.07 -13.31 11.60
N ILE A 290 0.26 -12.41 12.57
CA ILE A 290 -0.21 -11.03 12.45
C ILE A 290 0.66 -10.20 11.52
N PRO A 291 2.00 -10.10 11.69
CA PRO A 291 2.84 -9.46 10.69
C PRO A 291 2.68 -10.09 9.31
N LEU A 292 2.56 -11.42 9.24
CA LEU A 292 2.37 -12.13 7.98
C LEU A 292 1.06 -11.74 7.29
N SER A 293 -0.03 -11.54 8.04
CA SER A 293 -1.32 -11.08 7.50
C SER A 293 -1.20 -9.68 6.90
N PHE A 294 -0.52 -8.76 7.59
CA PHE A 294 -0.29 -7.40 7.08
C PHE A 294 0.60 -7.43 5.83
N PHE A 295 1.68 -8.20 5.84
CA PHE A 295 2.53 -8.36 4.65
C PHE A 295 1.74 -8.92 3.46
N ALA A 296 0.92 -9.93 3.70
CA ALA A 296 0.07 -10.50 2.66
C ALA A 296 -0.98 -9.48 2.17
N GLY A 297 -1.53 -8.66 3.06
CA GLY A 297 -2.47 -7.59 2.72
C GLY A 297 -1.83 -6.49 1.87
N ILE A 298 -0.64 -6.03 2.25
CA ILE A 298 0.15 -5.04 1.49
C ILE A 298 0.52 -5.59 0.12
N GLY A 299 1.02 -6.84 0.04
CA GLY A 299 1.33 -7.47 -1.24
C GLY A 299 0.12 -7.66 -2.14
N GLY A 300 -1.05 -8.02 -1.55
CA GLY A 300 -2.30 -8.10 -2.28
C GLY A 300 -2.79 -6.74 -2.80
N ALA A 301 -2.63 -5.66 -2.03
CA ALA A 301 -2.94 -4.29 -2.45
C ALA A 301 -2.02 -3.84 -3.59
N SER A 302 -0.72 -4.12 -3.46
CA SER A 302 0.28 -3.78 -4.48
C SER A 302 -0.01 -4.47 -5.83
N ALA A 303 -0.42 -5.75 -5.82
CA ALA A 303 -0.82 -6.47 -7.03
C ALA A 303 -2.04 -5.86 -7.76
N GLU A 304 -2.79 -4.99 -7.09
CA GLU A 304 -3.93 -4.25 -7.65
C GLU A 304 -3.59 -2.77 -7.91
N GLY A 305 -2.30 -2.41 -7.92
CA GLY A 305 -1.83 -1.06 -8.17
C GLY A 305 -2.03 -0.09 -7.00
N VAL A 306 -2.15 -0.59 -5.77
CA VAL A 306 -2.29 0.21 -4.55
C VAL A 306 -1.08 -0.02 -3.64
N LEU A 307 -0.17 0.93 -3.57
CA LEU A 307 1.01 0.88 -2.71
C LEU A 307 0.69 1.42 -1.33
N VAL A 308 0.93 0.63 -0.29
CA VAL A 308 0.72 1.02 1.11
C VAL A 308 2.06 1.03 1.84
N LYS A 309 2.48 2.18 2.37
CA LYS A 309 3.79 2.40 2.99
C LYS A 309 4.00 1.78 4.37
N GLY A 310 3.00 1.08 4.90
CA GLY A 310 3.14 0.44 6.20
C GLY A 310 1.89 -0.27 6.70
N SER A 311 2.09 -1.22 7.62
CA SER A 311 0.97 -1.95 8.24
C SER A 311 0.06 -1.05 9.08
N ASN A 312 0.62 0.02 9.68
CA ASN A 312 -0.16 1.04 10.39
C ASN A 312 -1.14 1.77 9.47
N TYR A 313 -0.73 2.07 8.23
CA TYR A 313 -1.60 2.74 7.25
C TYR A 313 -2.66 1.79 6.69
N LEU A 314 -2.32 0.50 6.49
CA LEU A 314 -3.32 -0.49 6.12
C LEU A 314 -4.38 -0.66 7.24
N GLU A 315 -3.95 -0.66 8.51
CA GLU A 315 -4.88 -0.70 9.65
C GLU A 315 -5.75 0.56 9.72
N ALA A 316 -5.17 1.75 9.54
CA ALA A 316 -5.89 3.01 9.51
C ALA A 316 -6.89 3.06 8.35
N LEU A 317 -6.50 2.61 7.15
CA LEU A 317 -7.37 2.53 5.97
C LEU A 317 -8.59 1.63 6.21
N ALA A 318 -8.44 0.53 6.96
CA ALA A 318 -9.56 -0.33 7.33
C ALA A 318 -10.60 0.40 8.22
N GLY A 319 -10.14 1.35 9.06
CA GLY A 319 -10.96 2.19 9.92
C GLY A 319 -11.60 3.39 9.24
N THR A 320 -11.31 3.64 7.96
CA THR A 320 -11.77 4.84 7.26
C THR A 320 -13.29 4.89 7.15
N ARG A 321 -13.87 5.99 7.65
CA ARG A 321 -15.30 6.33 7.60
C ARG A 321 -15.56 7.65 6.90
N THR A 322 -14.58 8.53 6.86
CA THR A 322 -14.62 9.82 6.18
C THR A 322 -13.53 9.85 5.11
N VAL A 323 -13.89 10.19 3.88
CA VAL A 323 -12.93 10.42 2.79
C VAL A 323 -13.12 11.84 2.28
N VAL A 324 -12.02 12.57 2.27
CA VAL A 324 -11.93 13.96 1.83
C VAL A 324 -11.19 13.97 0.50
N PHE A 325 -11.75 14.63 -0.50
CA PHE A 325 -11.16 14.71 -1.83
C PHE A 325 -10.74 16.14 -2.14
N ASP A 326 -9.57 16.32 -2.73
CA ASP A 326 -9.34 17.48 -3.56
C ASP A 326 -10.17 17.38 -4.85
N LYS A 327 -10.51 18.49 -5.47
CA LYS A 327 -11.24 18.47 -6.75
C LYS A 327 -10.30 18.21 -7.93
N THR A 328 -9.31 19.10 -8.11
CA THR A 328 -8.49 19.17 -9.33
C THR A 328 -7.46 18.04 -9.35
N GLY A 329 -7.33 17.33 -10.49
CA GLY A 329 -6.42 16.19 -10.61
C GLY A 329 -6.85 14.94 -9.83
N THR A 330 -7.87 15.02 -8.97
CA THR A 330 -8.35 13.92 -8.11
C THR A 330 -9.73 13.43 -8.53
N ILE A 331 -10.77 14.26 -8.42
CA ILE A 331 -12.13 13.97 -8.94
C ILE A 331 -12.17 14.28 -10.43
N THR A 332 -11.45 15.33 -10.85
CA THR A 332 -11.31 15.76 -12.23
C THR A 332 -9.95 15.32 -12.79
N GLN A 333 -9.81 15.40 -14.11
CA GLN A 333 -8.59 15.00 -14.81
C GLN A 333 -7.45 16.04 -14.72
N GLY A 334 -7.76 17.28 -14.26
CA GLY A 334 -6.84 18.41 -14.35
C GLY A 334 -6.61 18.88 -15.80
N VAL A 335 -7.42 18.38 -16.74
CA VAL A 335 -7.38 18.73 -18.15
C VAL A 335 -8.59 19.60 -18.46
N PHE A 336 -8.32 20.80 -18.92
CA PHE A 336 -9.35 21.74 -19.34
C PHE A 336 -9.80 21.44 -20.77
N GLU A 337 -11.10 21.35 -20.99
CA GLU A 337 -11.69 21.18 -22.33
C GLU A 337 -12.74 22.24 -22.62
N VAL A 338 -12.86 22.58 -23.89
CA VAL A 338 -13.89 23.49 -24.36
C VAL A 338 -15.24 22.76 -24.36
N CYS A 339 -16.14 23.18 -23.47
CA CYS A 339 -17.46 22.55 -23.27
C CYS A 339 -18.58 23.25 -24.01
N GLY A 340 -18.34 24.47 -24.47
CA GLY A 340 -19.35 25.24 -25.25
C GLY A 340 -18.75 26.50 -25.82
N ILE A 341 -19.26 26.90 -27.02
CA ILE A 341 -18.92 28.15 -27.68
C ILE A 341 -20.24 28.87 -27.95
N HIS A 342 -20.30 30.11 -27.51
CA HIS A 342 -21.54 30.87 -27.55
C HIS A 342 -21.31 32.26 -28.16
N GLY A 343 -21.97 32.54 -29.28
CA GLY A 343 -21.98 33.85 -29.89
C GLY A 343 -22.83 34.87 -29.12
N THR A 344 -23.00 36.06 -29.72
CA THR A 344 -23.75 37.18 -29.11
C THR A 344 -25.25 36.90 -28.90
N ASN A 345 -25.82 35.90 -29.56
CA ASN A 345 -27.24 35.54 -29.52
C ASN A 345 -27.62 34.49 -28.48
N CYS A 346 -26.71 34.07 -27.61
CA CYS A 346 -27.02 33.10 -26.56
C CYS A 346 -28.09 33.65 -25.61
N ALA A 347 -29.20 32.93 -25.46
CA ALA A 347 -30.26 33.30 -24.51
C ALA A 347 -29.73 33.23 -23.09
N SER A 348 -29.88 34.28 -22.31
CA SER A 348 -29.43 34.35 -20.92
C SER A 348 -30.07 33.23 -20.10
N GLY A 349 -29.29 32.28 -19.64
CA GLY A 349 -29.72 31.34 -18.59
C GLY A 349 -29.48 29.83 -18.82
N SER A 350 -29.20 29.37 -20.03
CA SER A 350 -28.92 27.96 -20.27
C SER A 350 -28.01 27.77 -21.49
N CYS A 351 -26.70 27.71 -21.24
CA CYS A 351 -25.78 27.25 -22.27
C CYS A 351 -25.79 25.71 -22.22
N PRO A 352 -26.20 25.01 -23.28
CA PRO A 352 -26.13 23.57 -23.31
C PRO A 352 -24.66 23.14 -23.27
N VAL A 353 -24.26 22.42 -22.21
CA VAL A 353 -22.97 21.72 -22.16
C VAL A 353 -23.12 20.53 -23.11
N VAL A 354 -22.37 20.53 -24.19
CA VAL A 354 -22.41 19.43 -25.17
C VAL A 354 -21.35 18.41 -24.79
N SER A 355 -21.78 17.24 -24.29
CA SER A 355 -20.92 16.08 -24.09
C SER A 355 -20.71 15.38 -25.43
N GLY A 356 -19.46 15.33 -25.93
CA GLY A 356 -19.09 14.73 -27.22
C GLY A 356 -18.48 15.75 -28.19
N HIS A 357 -18.06 15.33 -29.39
CA HIS A 357 -17.55 16.26 -30.41
C HIS A 357 -18.70 17.17 -30.93
N PRO A 358 -18.79 18.41 -30.46
CA PRO A 358 -19.87 19.31 -30.91
C PRO A 358 -19.64 19.71 -32.36
N VAL A 359 -20.73 19.70 -33.12
CA VAL A 359 -20.73 20.32 -34.47
C VAL A 359 -20.95 21.82 -34.27
N TYR A 360 -19.87 22.58 -34.42
CA TYR A 360 -19.93 24.04 -34.31
C TYR A 360 -20.51 24.69 -35.55
N THR A 361 -21.22 25.77 -35.36
CA THR A 361 -21.61 26.66 -36.46
C THR A 361 -20.39 27.40 -37.00
N LYS A 362 -20.46 27.95 -38.21
CA LYS A 362 -19.36 28.74 -38.79
C LYS A 362 -18.94 29.91 -37.91
N GLU A 363 -19.90 30.55 -37.23
CA GLU A 363 -19.64 31.65 -36.31
C GLU A 363 -18.88 31.18 -35.05
N GLU A 364 -19.27 30.03 -34.51
CA GLU A 364 -18.60 29.39 -33.35
C GLU A 364 -17.20 28.90 -33.71
N GLU A 365 -17.00 28.28 -34.89
CA GLU A 365 -15.67 27.92 -35.38
C GLU A 365 -14.75 29.14 -35.51
N GLN A 366 -15.27 30.26 -36.00
CA GLN A 366 -14.51 31.49 -36.13
C GLN A 366 -14.15 32.11 -34.77
N LEU A 367 -15.04 32.03 -33.78
CA LEU A 367 -14.75 32.44 -32.40
C LEU A 367 -13.62 31.61 -31.82
N LEU A 368 -13.66 30.27 -31.98
CA LEU A 368 -12.63 29.37 -31.51
C LEU A 368 -11.28 29.63 -32.21
N GLU A 369 -11.29 29.87 -33.51
CA GLU A 369 -10.10 30.22 -34.29
C GLU A 369 -9.44 31.51 -33.77
N TYR A 370 -10.20 32.57 -33.56
CA TYR A 370 -9.66 33.83 -33.02
C TYR A 370 -9.11 33.63 -31.59
N ALA A 371 -9.80 32.87 -30.74
CA ALA A 371 -9.34 32.58 -29.40
C ALA A 371 -8.04 31.78 -29.42
N ALA A 372 -7.97 30.69 -30.21
CA ALA A 372 -6.79 29.84 -30.32
C ALA A 372 -5.58 30.60 -30.91
N LEU A 373 -5.79 31.44 -31.90
CA LEU A 373 -4.75 32.29 -32.48
C LEU A 373 -4.25 33.36 -31.50
N ALA A 374 -5.16 34.06 -30.80
CA ALA A 374 -4.77 35.06 -29.82
C ALA A 374 -3.91 34.48 -28.68
N GLU A 375 -4.20 33.25 -28.29
CA GLU A 375 -3.54 32.51 -27.20
C GLU A 375 -2.42 31.58 -27.69
N CYS A 376 -1.97 31.68 -28.96
CA CYS A 376 -1.01 30.74 -29.58
C CYS A 376 0.38 30.72 -28.92
N HIS A 377 0.79 31.78 -28.25
CA HIS A 377 2.09 31.88 -27.55
C HIS A 377 1.99 31.60 -26.05
N SER A 378 0.80 31.45 -25.50
CA SER A 378 0.61 31.21 -24.08
C SER A 378 0.68 29.69 -23.77
N THR A 379 1.39 29.35 -22.70
CA THR A 379 1.45 27.98 -22.15
C THR A 379 0.43 27.74 -21.04
N HIS A 380 -0.47 28.68 -20.82
CA HIS A 380 -1.51 28.54 -19.81
C HIS A 380 -2.46 27.38 -20.15
N PRO A 381 -2.91 26.55 -19.18
CA PRO A 381 -3.78 25.39 -19.44
C PRO A 381 -5.06 25.72 -20.24
N ILE A 382 -5.63 26.91 -20.03
CA ILE A 382 -6.77 27.41 -20.78
C ILE A 382 -6.40 27.62 -22.25
N SER A 383 -5.25 28.24 -22.52
CA SER A 383 -4.75 28.50 -23.88
C SER A 383 -4.48 27.18 -24.62
N VAL A 384 -3.87 26.22 -23.95
CA VAL A 384 -3.63 24.88 -24.50
C VAL A 384 -4.96 24.17 -24.84
N SER A 385 -6.00 24.35 -24.01
CA SER A 385 -7.32 23.76 -24.28
C SER A 385 -8.01 24.37 -25.52
N LEU A 386 -7.88 25.69 -25.71
CA LEU A 386 -8.38 26.37 -26.88
C LEU A 386 -7.68 25.93 -28.17
N GLN A 387 -6.34 25.81 -28.12
CA GLN A 387 -5.52 25.33 -29.24
C GLN A 387 -5.87 23.88 -29.61
N LYS A 388 -6.03 23.01 -28.60
CA LYS A 388 -6.43 21.61 -28.79
C LYS A 388 -7.83 21.48 -29.38
N ALA A 389 -8.78 22.29 -28.91
CA ALA A 389 -10.14 22.27 -29.40
C ALA A 389 -10.24 22.76 -30.87
N TYR A 390 -9.40 23.72 -31.28
CA TYR A 390 -9.31 24.16 -32.65
C TYR A 390 -8.84 23.04 -33.60
N GLY A 391 -7.93 22.15 -33.15
CA GLY A 391 -7.56 20.89 -33.81
C GLY A 391 -6.87 21.03 -35.18
N ARG A 392 -6.55 22.25 -35.60
CA ARG A 392 -5.82 22.54 -36.84
C ARG A 392 -4.48 23.17 -36.54
N LYS A 393 -3.51 23.06 -37.44
CA LYS A 393 -2.22 23.72 -37.29
C LYS A 393 -2.41 25.23 -37.22
N LEU A 394 -1.96 25.84 -36.13
CA LEU A 394 -2.04 27.29 -35.95
C LEU A 394 -1.00 27.97 -36.85
N ASP A 395 -1.45 28.93 -37.63
CA ASP A 395 -0.58 29.78 -38.44
C ASP A 395 -0.21 31.03 -37.63
N VAL A 396 0.95 30.94 -36.99
CA VAL A 396 1.47 31.95 -36.04
C VAL A 396 1.79 33.26 -36.78
N ASP A 397 2.08 33.22 -38.10
CA ASP A 397 2.38 34.40 -38.90
C ASP A 397 1.15 35.36 -39.07
N ARG A 398 -0.04 34.87 -38.79
CA ARG A 398 -1.29 35.67 -38.77
C ARG A 398 -1.46 36.51 -37.51
N VAL A 399 -0.57 36.31 -36.49
CA VAL A 399 -0.68 36.92 -35.16
C VAL A 399 0.44 37.92 -34.93
N THR A 400 0.10 39.14 -34.57
CA THR A 400 1.04 40.20 -34.22
C THR A 400 0.59 40.92 -32.95
N ASP A 401 1.48 41.73 -32.37
CA ASP A 401 1.21 42.58 -31.19
C ASP A 401 0.56 41.88 -30.00
N VAL A 402 1.07 40.69 -29.65
CA VAL A 402 0.56 39.89 -28.52
C VAL A 402 0.94 40.55 -27.20
N GLN A 403 -0.05 40.86 -26.38
CA GLN A 403 0.08 41.42 -25.04
C GLN A 403 -0.65 40.52 -24.04
N GLU A 404 0.09 39.79 -23.24
CA GLU A 404 -0.45 39.02 -22.12
C GLU A 404 -0.62 39.94 -20.90
N ILE A 405 -1.83 39.94 -20.33
CA ILE A 405 -2.18 40.75 -19.15
C ILE A 405 -2.45 39.76 -17.99
N GLY A 406 -1.50 39.65 -17.09
CA GLY A 406 -1.57 38.70 -15.99
C GLY A 406 -2.86 38.77 -15.19
N GLY A 407 -3.54 37.64 -15.03
CA GLY A 407 -4.84 37.51 -14.35
C GLY A 407 -6.04 38.09 -15.07
N HIS A 408 -5.89 38.51 -16.35
CA HIS A 408 -6.97 39.09 -17.16
C HIS A 408 -7.17 38.34 -18.48
N GLY A 409 -6.12 38.03 -19.24
CA GLY A 409 -6.17 37.39 -20.54
C GLY A 409 -5.14 37.96 -21.52
N VAL A 410 -5.38 37.77 -22.81
CA VAL A 410 -4.48 38.14 -23.89
C VAL A 410 -5.19 39.11 -24.87
N ILE A 411 -4.43 40.08 -25.36
CA ILE A 411 -4.83 40.95 -26.49
C ILE A 411 -3.81 40.70 -27.60
N ALA A 412 -4.29 40.41 -28.80
CA ALA A 412 -3.45 40.19 -29.97
C ALA A 412 -4.09 40.78 -31.22
N THR A 413 -3.27 41.04 -32.23
CA THR A 413 -3.79 41.40 -33.58
C THR A 413 -3.77 40.14 -34.45
N VAL A 414 -4.94 39.64 -34.84
CA VAL A 414 -5.12 38.44 -35.66
C VAL A 414 -5.72 38.88 -37.01
N ASP A 415 -5.06 38.57 -38.10
CA ASP A 415 -5.44 38.99 -39.47
C ASP A 415 -5.73 40.50 -39.56
N GLY A 416 -4.96 41.33 -38.86
CA GLY A 416 -5.12 42.78 -38.82
C GLY A 416 -6.29 43.29 -37.96
N ARG A 417 -7.00 42.41 -37.24
CA ARG A 417 -8.07 42.73 -36.29
C ARG A 417 -7.59 42.61 -34.85
N ARG A 418 -7.95 43.54 -34.01
CA ARG A 418 -7.63 43.52 -32.59
C ARG A 418 -8.55 42.56 -31.86
N VAL A 419 -8.01 41.43 -31.36
CA VAL A 419 -8.73 40.40 -30.62
C VAL A 419 -8.34 40.49 -29.14
N ALA A 420 -9.35 40.55 -28.26
CA ALA A 420 -9.16 40.44 -26.81
C ALA A 420 -9.84 39.17 -26.33
N ALA A 421 -9.07 38.26 -25.76
CA ALA A 421 -9.52 37.00 -25.18
C ALA A 421 -9.20 36.96 -23.67
N GLY A 422 -10.19 36.77 -22.80
CA GLY A 422 -9.94 36.76 -21.36
C GLY A 422 -11.19 36.81 -20.51
N ASN A 423 -10.99 37.04 -19.20
CA ASN A 423 -12.10 37.08 -18.24
C ASN A 423 -12.86 38.41 -18.23
N ASP A 424 -13.85 38.52 -17.36
CA ASP A 424 -14.68 39.73 -17.19
C ASP A 424 -13.85 40.98 -16.82
N LYS A 425 -12.72 40.81 -16.12
CA LYS A 425 -11.81 41.91 -15.74
C LYS A 425 -11.17 42.52 -16.99
N LEU A 426 -10.79 41.68 -17.98
CA LEU A 426 -10.26 42.16 -19.25
C LEU A 426 -11.33 42.99 -20.01
N MET A 427 -12.55 42.49 -20.11
CA MET A 427 -13.65 43.17 -20.78
C MET A 427 -13.94 44.54 -20.13
N LYS A 428 -13.96 44.60 -18.80
CA LYS A 428 -14.12 45.87 -18.04
C LYS A 428 -12.97 46.85 -18.30
N LYS A 429 -11.73 46.36 -18.31
CA LYS A 429 -10.53 47.18 -18.57
C LYS A 429 -10.55 47.80 -19.95
N GLU A 430 -10.94 47.01 -20.95
CA GLU A 430 -11.08 47.48 -22.35
C GLU A 430 -12.38 48.23 -22.61
N LYS A 431 -13.24 48.40 -21.57
CA LYS A 431 -14.56 49.08 -21.67
C LYS A 431 -15.52 48.43 -22.68
N ILE A 432 -15.42 47.12 -22.83
CA ILE A 432 -16.27 46.35 -23.74
C ILE A 432 -17.51 45.90 -22.97
N ALA A 433 -18.68 46.17 -23.52
CA ALA A 433 -19.94 45.64 -22.97
C ALA A 433 -20.03 44.13 -23.27
N TYR A 434 -19.97 43.32 -22.26
CA TYR A 434 -20.04 41.84 -22.35
C TYR A 434 -21.31 41.32 -21.70
N ARG A 435 -21.69 40.08 -22.01
CA ARG A 435 -22.82 39.40 -21.39
C ARG A 435 -22.30 38.50 -20.24
N ASN A 436 -22.93 38.60 -19.08
CA ASN A 436 -22.73 37.66 -18.01
C ASN A 436 -23.37 36.32 -18.40
N CYS A 437 -22.59 35.26 -18.39
CA CYS A 437 -23.07 33.89 -18.53
C CYS A 437 -23.20 33.28 -17.14
N SER A 438 -24.29 32.56 -16.88
CA SER A 438 -24.54 31.83 -15.62
C SER A 438 -24.06 30.39 -15.68
N CYS A 439 -23.40 29.99 -16.78
CA CYS A 439 -22.88 28.64 -16.93
C CYS A 439 -21.71 28.36 -16.01
N THR A 440 -21.59 27.13 -15.58
CA THR A 440 -20.55 26.66 -14.67
C THR A 440 -19.30 26.31 -15.45
N GLY A 441 -18.18 26.93 -15.11
CA GLY A 441 -16.88 26.74 -15.75
C GLY A 441 -16.11 28.06 -15.86
N THR A 442 -14.90 27.96 -16.42
CA THR A 442 -14.10 29.16 -16.75
C THR A 442 -14.60 29.75 -18.04
N ILE A 443 -15.03 31.01 -18.00
CA ILE A 443 -15.54 31.73 -19.16
C ILE A 443 -14.41 32.56 -19.75
N VAL A 444 -14.11 32.31 -21.03
CA VAL A 444 -13.22 33.16 -21.84
C VAL A 444 -14.09 34.00 -22.74
N HIS A 445 -14.21 35.28 -22.43
CA HIS A 445 -14.89 36.28 -23.28
C HIS A 445 -14.01 36.67 -24.45
N LEU A 446 -14.61 36.82 -25.60
CA LEU A 446 -13.95 37.24 -26.83
C LEU A 446 -14.55 38.56 -27.36
N ALA A 447 -13.66 39.47 -27.71
CA ALA A 447 -14.04 40.69 -28.40
C ALA A 447 -13.10 40.93 -29.60
N VAL A 448 -13.68 41.40 -30.71
CA VAL A 448 -12.97 41.71 -31.96
C VAL A 448 -13.20 43.17 -32.30
N ASP A 449 -12.15 43.93 -32.53
CA ASP A 449 -12.18 45.36 -32.82
C ASP A 449 -12.99 46.18 -31.80
N GLY A 450 -12.93 45.79 -30.52
CA GLY A 450 -13.66 46.45 -29.43
C GLY A 450 -15.15 46.09 -29.32
N VAL A 451 -15.65 45.19 -30.17
CA VAL A 451 -17.01 44.68 -30.11
C VAL A 451 -17.05 43.29 -29.55
N TYR A 452 -17.92 43.04 -28.57
CA TYR A 452 -18.11 41.72 -27.99
C TYR A 452 -18.56 40.69 -29.02
N ALA A 453 -17.84 39.63 -29.20
CA ALA A 453 -18.11 38.60 -30.20
C ALA A 453 -18.77 37.34 -29.62
N GLY A 454 -18.52 37.04 -28.34
CA GLY A 454 -19.06 35.87 -27.66
C GLY A 454 -18.19 35.39 -26.52
N HIS A 455 -18.43 34.18 -26.05
CA HIS A 455 -17.63 33.55 -25.01
C HIS A 455 -17.48 32.07 -25.25
N ILE A 456 -16.38 31.52 -24.72
CA ILE A 456 -16.04 30.10 -24.73
C ILE A 456 -16.07 29.61 -23.30
N LEU A 457 -16.82 28.53 -23.08
CA LEU A 457 -16.87 27.85 -21.77
C LEU A 457 -15.86 26.74 -21.74
N ILE A 458 -15.00 26.76 -20.71
CA ILE A 458 -13.96 25.79 -20.49
C ILE A 458 -14.20 25.16 -19.12
N SER A 459 -14.17 23.84 -19.04
CA SER A 459 -14.36 23.11 -17.78
C SER A 459 -13.30 22.05 -17.62
N ASP A 460 -12.96 21.78 -16.36
CA ASP A 460 -12.13 20.65 -15.98
C ASP A 460 -13.00 19.38 -16.01
N MET A 461 -12.55 18.36 -16.73
CA MET A 461 -13.33 17.15 -16.98
C MET A 461 -13.35 16.22 -15.77
N ILE A 462 -14.54 15.78 -15.35
CA ILE A 462 -14.70 14.77 -14.30
C ILE A 462 -14.15 13.43 -14.80
N LYS A 463 -13.43 12.71 -13.95
CA LYS A 463 -12.92 11.36 -14.29
C LYS A 463 -14.09 10.40 -14.55
N PRO A 464 -14.01 9.53 -15.57
CA PRO A 464 -15.12 8.66 -15.97
C PRO A 464 -15.69 7.80 -14.83
N ASN A 465 -14.82 7.34 -13.93
CA ASN A 465 -15.19 6.47 -12.83
C ASN A 465 -15.49 7.20 -11.51
N ALA A 466 -15.46 8.54 -11.46
CA ALA A 466 -15.59 9.30 -10.20
C ALA A 466 -16.92 9.02 -9.48
N ALA A 467 -18.06 9.11 -10.18
CA ALA A 467 -19.37 8.84 -9.59
C ALA A 467 -19.50 7.38 -9.11
N ALA A 468 -19.00 6.42 -9.90
CA ALA A 468 -18.97 5.01 -9.52
C ALA A 468 -18.09 4.77 -8.29
N ALA A 469 -16.96 5.49 -8.17
CA ALA A 469 -16.07 5.42 -7.02
C ALA A 469 -16.74 5.94 -5.74
N MET A 470 -17.48 7.06 -5.80
CA MET A 470 -18.21 7.58 -4.64
C MET A 470 -19.29 6.60 -4.17
N GLN A 471 -19.99 5.95 -5.10
CA GLN A 471 -20.97 4.91 -4.75
C GLN A 471 -20.28 3.66 -4.17
N ALA A 472 -19.16 3.24 -4.73
CA ALA A 472 -18.38 2.10 -4.21
C ALA A 472 -17.83 2.37 -2.79
N LEU A 473 -17.43 3.59 -2.49
CA LEU A 473 -17.00 4.02 -1.16
C LEU A 473 -18.15 3.94 -0.15
N LYS A 474 -19.33 4.47 -0.49
CA LYS A 474 -20.54 4.35 0.35
C LYS A 474 -20.87 2.88 0.62
N ASN A 475 -20.85 2.04 -0.41
CA ASN A 475 -21.10 0.59 -0.27
C ASN A 475 -20.02 -0.11 0.56
N SER A 476 -18.81 0.43 0.58
CA SER A 476 -17.71 -0.05 1.44
C SER A 476 -17.81 0.48 2.88
N GLY A 477 -18.88 1.18 3.27
CA GLY A 477 -19.13 1.68 4.61
C GLY A 477 -18.31 2.93 4.96
N VAL A 478 -18.02 3.77 3.98
CA VAL A 478 -17.62 5.16 4.17
C VAL A 478 -18.90 5.98 4.31
N HIS A 479 -19.05 6.70 5.43
CA HIS A 479 -20.29 7.41 5.75
C HIS A 479 -20.28 8.85 5.28
N ARG A 480 -19.10 9.47 5.19
CA ARG A 480 -18.94 10.89 4.89
C ARG A 480 -17.96 11.08 3.74
N LEU A 481 -18.42 11.73 2.67
CA LEU A 481 -17.62 12.13 1.51
C LEU A 481 -17.62 13.65 1.45
N VAL A 482 -16.44 14.24 1.47
CA VAL A 482 -16.20 15.68 1.52
C VAL A 482 -15.36 16.10 0.33
N MET A 483 -15.66 17.21 -0.30
CA MET A 483 -14.83 17.81 -1.34
C MET A 483 -14.27 19.15 -0.86
N LEU A 484 -12.96 19.34 -0.99
CA LEU A 484 -12.28 20.61 -0.76
C LEU A 484 -11.79 21.17 -2.08
N THR A 485 -12.00 22.46 -2.33
CA THR A 485 -11.54 23.11 -3.56
C THR A 485 -11.30 24.60 -3.38
N GLY A 486 -10.38 25.16 -4.16
CA GLY A 486 -10.19 26.60 -4.28
C GLY A 486 -11.18 27.30 -5.24
N ASP A 487 -12.00 26.53 -5.96
CA ASP A 487 -12.93 27.04 -6.96
C ASP A 487 -14.12 27.81 -6.34
N ASP A 488 -14.83 28.49 -7.22
CA ASP A 488 -16.11 29.13 -6.87
C ASP A 488 -17.16 28.10 -6.43
N ASP A 489 -18.01 28.50 -5.49
CA ASP A 489 -19.01 27.62 -4.88
C ASP A 489 -19.96 26.96 -5.90
N ARG A 490 -20.37 27.68 -6.95
CA ARG A 490 -21.25 27.12 -7.98
C ARG A 490 -20.61 25.97 -8.76
N VAL A 491 -19.34 26.13 -9.14
CA VAL A 491 -18.58 25.09 -9.84
C VAL A 491 -18.41 23.88 -8.93
N ALA A 492 -18.06 24.13 -7.68
CA ALA A 492 -17.86 23.08 -6.69
C ALA A 492 -19.14 22.28 -6.42
N GLN A 493 -20.26 22.94 -6.21
CA GLN A 493 -21.58 22.29 -5.98
C GLN A 493 -22.04 21.47 -7.19
N GLN A 494 -21.81 21.96 -8.41
CA GLN A 494 -22.16 21.20 -9.61
C GLN A 494 -21.35 19.91 -9.72
N VAL A 495 -20.02 19.98 -9.62
CA VAL A 495 -19.16 18.80 -9.68
C VAL A 495 -19.54 17.80 -8.58
N ALA A 496 -19.75 18.28 -7.35
CA ALA A 496 -20.15 17.44 -6.23
C ALA A 496 -21.51 16.75 -6.50
N GLY A 497 -22.47 17.46 -7.06
CA GLY A 497 -23.78 16.92 -7.43
C GLY A 497 -23.67 15.81 -8.48
N GLU A 498 -22.84 16.00 -9.50
CA GLU A 498 -22.62 15.02 -10.56
C GLU A 498 -21.95 13.72 -10.05
N VAL A 499 -21.02 13.83 -9.10
CA VAL A 499 -20.35 12.65 -8.53
C VAL A 499 -21.03 12.09 -7.28
N GLY A 500 -22.03 12.77 -6.71
CA GLY A 500 -22.80 12.32 -5.55
C GLY A 500 -22.12 12.59 -4.21
N ILE A 501 -21.30 13.64 -4.10
CA ILE A 501 -20.76 14.18 -2.85
C ILE A 501 -21.72 15.22 -2.31
N THR A 502 -21.99 15.17 -0.99
CA THR A 502 -22.99 16.06 -0.35
C THR A 502 -22.39 17.17 0.46
N GLU A 503 -21.12 17.09 0.81
CA GLU A 503 -20.42 18.08 1.64
C GLU A 503 -19.28 18.69 0.85
N VAL A 504 -19.33 20.02 0.70
CA VAL A 504 -18.40 20.78 -0.14
C VAL A 504 -17.91 22.00 0.62
N HIS A 505 -16.62 22.23 0.59
CA HIS A 505 -15.99 23.45 1.06
C HIS A 505 -15.23 24.06 -0.13
N SER A 506 -15.70 25.19 -0.59
CA SER A 506 -15.21 25.93 -1.75
C SER A 506 -14.40 27.16 -1.36
N GLN A 507 -13.73 27.79 -2.35
CA GLN A 507 -12.96 29.03 -2.19
C GLN A 507 -11.85 28.94 -1.15
N LEU A 508 -11.27 27.75 -0.94
CA LEU A 508 -10.23 27.49 0.05
C LEU A 508 -8.84 27.83 -0.50
N LEU A 509 -8.07 28.55 0.29
CA LEU A 509 -6.62 28.63 0.10
C LEU A 509 -5.95 27.35 0.62
N PRO A 510 -4.70 27.06 0.24
CA PRO A 510 -4.01 25.86 0.72
C PRO A 510 -3.95 25.72 2.26
N ALA A 511 -3.80 26.84 2.98
CA ALA A 511 -3.83 26.85 4.45
C ALA A 511 -5.21 26.54 5.01
N ASP A 512 -6.28 26.98 4.32
CA ASP A 512 -7.66 26.75 4.74
C ASP A 512 -8.03 25.27 4.57
N LYS A 513 -7.53 24.59 3.52
CA LYS A 513 -7.71 23.13 3.34
C LYS A 513 -7.17 22.36 4.54
N VAL A 514 -5.97 22.73 5.05
CA VAL A 514 -5.39 22.09 6.25
C VAL A 514 -6.31 22.32 7.47
N SER A 515 -6.78 23.54 7.68
CA SER A 515 -7.65 23.88 8.79
C SER A 515 -8.98 23.14 8.75
N GLU A 516 -9.59 22.98 7.57
CA GLU A 516 -10.82 22.20 7.40
C GLU A 516 -10.60 20.72 7.72
N VAL A 517 -9.49 20.13 7.25
CA VAL A 517 -9.15 18.76 7.57
C VAL A 517 -8.89 18.57 9.06
N GLU A 518 -8.25 19.52 9.75
CA GLU A 518 -8.05 19.46 11.21
C GLU A 518 -9.40 19.50 11.96
N LYS A 519 -10.39 20.27 11.49
CA LYS A 519 -11.76 20.24 12.04
C LYS A 519 -12.42 18.88 11.86
N LEU A 520 -12.27 18.28 10.67
CA LEU A 520 -12.80 16.93 10.40
C LEU A 520 -12.17 15.88 11.30
N LEU A 521 -10.86 15.97 11.56
CA LEU A 521 -10.14 15.10 12.49
C LEU A 521 -10.63 15.24 13.94
N GLN A 522 -10.99 16.45 14.38
CA GLN A 522 -11.52 16.70 15.72
C GLN A 522 -12.96 16.21 15.90
N THR A 523 -13.77 16.27 14.83
CA THR A 523 -15.20 15.90 14.85
C THR A 523 -15.49 14.46 14.43
N ARG A 524 -14.44 13.66 14.18
CA ARG A 524 -14.60 12.25 13.76
C ARG A 524 -15.18 11.37 14.86
N GLU A 525 -15.85 10.31 14.47
CA GLU A 525 -16.34 9.25 15.38
C GLU A 525 -15.16 8.56 16.09
N GLU A 526 -15.38 8.12 17.34
CA GLU A 526 -14.38 7.35 18.08
C GLU A 526 -13.93 6.10 17.28
N LYS A 527 -12.63 5.88 17.17
CA LYS A 527 -12.00 4.78 16.42
C LYS A 527 -12.18 4.82 14.90
N SER A 528 -12.78 5.88 14.33
CA SER A 528 -12.76 6.09 12.88
C SER A 528 -11.52 6.85 12.44
N THR A 529 -11.16 6.71 11.17
CA THR A 529 -10.06 7.44 10.53
C THR A 529 -10.57 8.27 9.37
N VAL A 530 -9.87 9.38 9.11
CA VAL A 530 -10.11 10.28 7.99
C VAL A 530 -9.02 10.03 6.96
N ALA A 531 -9.41 9.76 5.71
CA ALA A 531 -8.50 9.72 4.57
C ALA A 531 -8.64 11.00 3.75
N PHE A 532 -7.53 11.52 3.26
CA PHE A 532 -7.52 12.60 2.27
C PHE A 532 -6.94 12.07 0.96
N VAL A 533 -7.57 12.42 -0.15
CA VAL A 533 -7.18 12.03 -1.51
C VAL A 533 -6.83 13.27 -2.30
N GLY A 534 -5.63 13.32 -2.85
CA GLY A 534 -5.14 14.45 -3.64
C GLY A 534 -4.13 14.01 -4.71
N ASP A 535 -3.71 14.97 -5.56
CA ASP A 535 -2.68 14.74 -6.58
C ASP A 535 -1.24 14.80 -6.03
N GLY A 536 -1.08 15.27 -4.81
CA GLY A 536 0.14 15.26 -4.02
C GLY A 536 1.08 16.44 -4.23
N ILE A 537 0.99 17.20 -5.31
CA ILE A 537 1.93 18.32 -5.56
C ILE A 537 1.56 19.51 -4.69
N ASN A 538 0.29 19.91 -4.71
CA ASN A 538 -0.21 21.07 -3.97
C ASN A 538 -0.73 20.70 -2.58
N ASP A 539 -1.10 19.43 -2.39
CA ASP A 539 -1.79 18.93 -1.20
C ASP A 539 -0.86 18.21 -0.20
N ALA A 540 0.46 18.19 -0.43
CA ALA A 540 1.44 17.56 0.47
C ALA A 540 1.29 17.97 1.95
N PRO A 541 1.00 19.25 2.30
CA PRO A 541 0.75 19.64 3.69
C PRO A 541 -0.51 19.00 4.28
N VAL A 542 -1.55 18.78 3.47
CA VAL A 542 -2.81 18.13 3.90
C VAL A 542 -2.61 16.62 4.02
N LEU A 543 -1.97 15.99 3.02
CA LEU A 543 -1.66 14.55 3.00
C LEU A 543 -0.88 14.10 4.25
N SER A 544 0.05 14.92 4.73
CA SER A 544 0.84 14.62 5.92
C SER A 544 0.11 14.81 7.26
N ARG A 545 -1.04 15.48 7.27
CA ARG A 545 -1.80 15.81 8.49
C ARG A 545 -2.94 14.86 8.80
N VAL A 546 -3.46 14.16 7.81
CA VAL A 546 -4.57 13.22 7.97
C VAL A 546 -4.12 11.89 8.59
N ASP A 547 -5.09 11.05 8.97
CA ASP A 547 -4.79 9.68 9.43
C ASP A 547 -4.25 8.80 8.30
N VAL A 548 -4.70 9.02 7.05
CA VAL A 548 -4.22 8.34 5.83
C VAL A 548 -4.24 9.30 4.65
N GLY A 549 -3.07 9.70 4.19
CA GLY A 549 -2.91 10.45 2.94
C GLY A 549 -2.84 9.51 1.75
N ILE A 550 -3.69 9.73 0.74
CA ILE A 550 -3.76 8.93 -0.50
C ILE A 550 -3.40 9.82 -1.68
N ALA A 551 -2.33 9.51 -2.39
CA ALA A 551 -1.95 10.18 -3.63
C ALA A 551 -2.49 9.41 -4.84
N MET A 552 -3.02 10.15 -5.83
CA MET A 552 -3.53 9.62 -7.08
C MET A 552 -2.56 9.87 -8.23
N GLY A 553 -2.50 8.94 -9.20
CA GLY A 553 -1.76 9.12 -10.44
C GLY A 553 -0.26 9.35 -10.28
N ALA A 554 0.33 8.84 -9.21
CA ALA A 554 1.66 9.22 -8.73
C ALA A 554 2.84 8.73 -9.59
N LEU A 555 2.59 8.09 -10.73
CA LEU A 555 3.66 7.59 -11.62
C LEU A 555 4.59 8.70 -12.17
N GLY A 556 4.22 9.97 -12.03
CA GLY A 556 5.02 11.12 -12.46
C GLY A 556 5.44 12.10 -11.37
N SER A 557 4.94 11.98 -10.13
CA SER A 557 5.22 12.95 -9.05
C SER A 557 5.94 12.34 -7.86
N ASP A 558 7.25 12.55 -7.79
CA ASP A 558 8.08 12.11 -6.66
C ASP A 558 7.61 12.72 -5.33
N ALA A 559 7.21 14.00 -5.35
CA ALA A 559 6.70 14.70 -4.16
C ALA A 559 5.41 14.09 -3.63
N ALA A 560 4.51 13.64 -4.52
CA ALA A 560 3.27 12.94 -4.14
C ALA A 560 3.57 11.59 -3.50
N ILE A 561 4.47 10.82 -4.11
CA ILE A 561 4.93 9.53 -3.57
C ILE A 561 5.51 9.74 -2.17
N GLU A 562 6.31 10.76 -1.94
CA GLU A 562 6.95 10.98 -0.64
C GLU A 562 5.95 11.40 0.45
N ALA A 563 5.02 12.29 0.14
CA ALA A 563 4.09 12.87 1.11
C ALA A 563 2.94 11.93 1.52
N ALA A 564 2.48 11.05 0.63
CA ALA A 564 1.34 10.18 0.89
C ALA A 564 1.71 8.90 1.65
N ASP A 565 0.75 8.32 2.35
CA ASP A 565 0.85 7.02 3.06
C ASP A 565 0.42 5.85 2.18
N VAL A 566 -0.48 6.14 1.23
CA VAL A 566 -0.99 5.21 0.22
C VAL A 566 -0.87 5.89 -1.13
N VAL A 567 -0.39 5.16 -2.13
CA VAL A 567 -0.20 5.66 -3.49
C VAL A 567 -0.98 4.79 -4.45
N LEU A 568 -1.86 5.40 -5.24
CA LEU A 568 -2.52 4.73 -6.35
C LEU A 568 -1.65 4.91 -7.59
N MET A 569 -1.30 3.79 -8.22
CA MET A 569 -0.36 3.77 -9.35
C MET A 569 -0.98 4.29 -10.65
N ASP A 570 -2.29 4.27 -10.72
CA ASP A 570 -3.10 4.85 -11.80
C ASP A 570 -4.04 5.93 -11.28
N ASP A 571 -4.74 6.54 -12.21
CA ASP A 571 -5.66 7.65 -11.96
C ASP A 571 -7.12 7.23 -11.69
N ASP A 572 -7.35 5.92 -11.37
CA ASP A 572 -8.70 5.41 -11.14
C ASP A 572 -9.15 5.54 -9.67
N PRO A 573 -10.11 6.43 -9.35
CA PRO A 573 -10.62 6.61 -7.99
C PRO A 573 -11.37 5.38 -7.44
N LEU A 574 -11.80 4.42 -8.28
CA LEU A 574 -12.41 3.15 -7.83
C LEU A 574 -11.45 2.33 -6.95
N LYS A 575 -10.15 2.46 -7.15
CA LYS A 575 -9.14 1.74 -6.37
C LYS A 575 -9.11 2.15 -4.90
N ILE A 576 -9.59 3.33 -4.54
CA ILE A 576 -9.72 3.75 -3.13
C ILE A 576 -10.69 2.82 -2.38
N ALA A 577 -11.87 2.57 -2.97
CA ALA A 577 -12.84 1.65 -2.38
C ALA A 577 -12.29 0.22 -2.30
N LYS A 578 -11.53 -0.22 -3.30
CA LYS A 578 -10.86 -1.52 -3.33
C LYS A 578 -9.79 -1.61 -2.23
N ALA A 579 -8.97 -0.58 -2.06
CA ALA A 579 -7.96 -0.49 -1.01
C ALA A 579 -8.57 -0.62 0.39
N ILE A 580 -9.68 0.08 0.67
CA ILE A 580 -10.41 -0.02 1.94
C ILE A 580 -10.94 -1.44 2.16
N ARG A 581 -11.48 -2.10 1.13
CA ARG A 581 -11.96 -3.49 1.24
C ARG A 581 -10.83 -4.48 1.51
N ILE A 582 -9.68 -4.32 0.85
CA ILE A 582 -8.48 -5.12 1.10
C ILE A 582 -8.02 -4.95 2.53
N ALA A 583 -7.91 -3.69 3.01
CA ALA A 583 -7.52 -3.38 4.36
C ALA A 583 -8.45 -4.02 5.41
N ARG A 584 -9.76 -3.93 5.22
CA ARG A 584 -10.75 -4.56 6.11
C ARG A 584 -10.69 -6.08 6.10
N LYS A 585 -10.47 -6.69 4.94
CA LYS A 585 -10.26 -8.14 4.83
C LYS A 585 -9.00 -8.57 5.60
N CYS A 586 -7.90 -7.84 5.42
CA CYS A 586 -6.65 -8.09 6.14
C CYS A 586 -6.87 -8.03 7.65
N LEU A 587 -7.49 -6.96 8.14
CA LEU A 587 -7.74 -6.76 9.56
C LEU A 587 -8.69 -7.83 10.15
N ARG A 588 -9.70 -8.26 9.39
CA ARG A 588 -10.56 -9.39 9.77
C ARG A 588 -9.76 -10.67 9.98
N ILE A 589 -8.86 -11.00 9.06
CA ILE A 589 -7.98 -12.17 9.16
C ILE A 589 -7.07 -12.06 10.39
N VAL A 590 -6.55 -10.87 10.69
CA VAL A 590 -5.76 -10.61 11.91
C VAL A 590 -6.59 -10.93 13.15
N TYR A 591 -7.82 -10.43 13.26
CA TYR A 591 -8.69 -10.72 14.42
C TYR A 591 -9.12 -12.19 14.48
N GLU A 592 -9.41 -12.85 13.36
CA GLU A 592 -9.67 -14.29 13.30
C GLU A 592 -8.50 -15.08 13.91
N ASN A 593 -7.27 -14.75 13.52
CA ASN A 593 -6.07 -15.40 14.04
C ASN A 593 -5.86 -15.13 15.53
N ILE A 594 -6.10 -13.90 16.00
CA ILE A 594 -6.01 -13.54 17.42
C ILE A 594 -7.01 -14.35 18.26
N CYS A 595 -8.29 -14.33 17.89
CA CYS A 595 -9.34 -15.02 18.63
C CYS A 595 -9.12 -16.54 18.63
N PHE A 596 -8.77 -17.11 17.49
CA PHE A 596 -8.50 -18.54 17.35
C PHE A 596 -7.29 -18.98 18.21
N ALA A 597 -6.16 -18.27 18.08
CA ALA A 597 -4.95 -18.64 18.81
C ALA A 597 -5.13 -18.49 20.34
N ILE A 598 -5.73 -17.40 20.81
CA ILE A 598 -5.99 -17.20 22.24
C ILE A 598 -6.99 -18.22 22.77
N GLY A 599 -8.07 -18.46 22.03
CA GLY A 599 -9.12 -19.41 22.43
C GLY A 599 -8.59 -20.84 22.65
N ILE A 600 -7.84 -21.35 21.65
CA ILE A 600 -7.21 -22.71 21.78
C ILE A 600 -6.19 -22.74 22.90
N LYS A 601 -5.39 -21.67 23.07
CA LYS A 601 -4.40 -21.62 24.18
C LYS A 601 -5.05 -21.67 25.55
N LEU A 602 -6.06 -20.86 25.79
CA LEU A 602 -6.79 -20.86 27.07
C LEU A 602 -7.40 -22.23 27.35
N LEU A 603 -7.97 -22.89 26.34
CA LEU A 603 -8.49 -24.24 26.46
C LEU A 603 -7.39 -25.23 26.83
N CYS A 604 -6.25 -25.21 26.13
CA CYS A 604 -5.13 -26.11 26.43
C CYS A 604 -4.55 -25.89 27.84
N LEU A 605 -4.37 -24.63 28.26
CA LEU A 605 -3.89 -24.28 29.60
C LEU A 605 -4.86 -24.81 30.70
N PHE A 606 -6.16 -24.68 30.47
CA PHE A 606 -7.17 -25.22 31.37
C PHE A 606 -7.08 -26.75 31.45
N LEU A 607 -7.00 -27.46 30.31
CA LEU A 607 -6.89 -28.92 30.27
C LEU A 607 -5.62 -29.44 30.95
N VAL A 608 -4.51 -28.73 30.85
CA VAL A 608 -3.25 -29.06 31.57
C VAL A 608 -3.41 -28.87 33.06
N THR A 609 -4.05 -27.78 33.50
CA THR A 609 -4.24 -27.49 34.92
C THR A 609 -5.03 -28.59 35.63
N ILE A 610 -6.08 -29.11 34.99
CA ILE A 610 -6.88 -30.24 35.53
C ILE A 610 -6.23 -31.61 35.30
N GLY A 611 -5.13 -31.68 34.53
CA GLY A 611 -4.36 -32.89 34.30
C GLY A 611 -4.87 -33.83 33.20
N ILE A 612 -5.74 -33.34 32.31
CA ILE A 612 -6.25 -34.12 31.15
C ILE A 612 -5.24 -34.07 30.00
N ALA A 613 -4.65 -32.89 29.74
CA ALA A 613 -3.67 -32.74 28.66
C ALA A 613 -2.25 -32.99 29.14
N ASN A 614 -1.46 -33.65 28.28
CA ASN A 614 -0.05 -33.88 28.44
C ASN A 614 0.79 -32.94 27.56
N MET A 615 2.09 -32.97 27.71
CA MET A 615 3.02 -32.10 26.97
C MET A 615 2.94 -32.31 25.45
N TRP A 616 2.75 -33.56 24.99
CA TRP A 616 2.57 -33.86 23.56
C TRP A 616 1.35 -33.20 22.94
N MET A 617 0.21 -33.30 23.61
CA MET A 617 -1.03 -32.66 23.16
C MET A 617 -0.86 -31.14 23.07
N GLY A 618 -0.13 -30.56 24.04
CA GLY A 618 0.12 -29.13 24.07
C GLY A 618 0.97 -28.66 22.90
N ILE A 619 2.04 -29.37 22.56
CA ILE A 619 2.92 -29.04 21.44
C ILE A 619 2.20 -29.20 20.10
N PHE A 620 1.46 -30.30 19.93
CA PHE A 620 0.65 -30.50 18.71
C PHE A 620 -0.40 -29.41 18.54
N ALA A 621 -1.05 -28.97 19.62
CA ALA A 621 -1.98 -27.87 19.59
C ALA A 621 -1.29 -26.55 19.20
N ASP A 622 -0.13 -26.22 19.78
CA ASP A 622 0.60 -24.97 19.49
C ASP A 622 1.11 -24.91 18.05
N VAL A 623 1.76 -25.96 17.57
CA VAL A 623 2.23 -26.08 16.19
C VAL A 623 1.05 -26.09 15.21
N GLY A 624 -0.03 -26.84 15.52
CA GLY A 624 -1.23 -26.90 14.69
C GLY A 624 -1.91 -25.53 14.54
N VAL A 625 -2.09 -24.82 15.64
CA VAL A 625 -2.64 -23.46 15.66
C VAL A 625 -1.77 -22.51 14.83
N MET A 626 -0.46 -22.59 14.98
CA MET A 626 0.47 -21.78 14.20
C MET A 626 0.33 -22.04 12.70
N VAL A 627 0.28 -23.31 12.26
CA VAL A 627 0.12 -23.67 10.84
C VAL A 627 -1.19 -23.14 10.29
N ILE A 628 -2.31 -23.34 11.01
CA ILE A 628 -3.63 -22.85 10.59
C ILE A 628 -3.64 -21.33 10.51
N ALA A 629 -3.08 -20.63 11.49
CA ALA A 629 -3.00 -19.17 11.51
C ALA A 629 -2.15 -18.61 10.35
N VAL A 630 -1.04 -19.28 10.00
CA VAL A 630 -0.21 -18.92 8.83
C VAL A 630 -0.97 -19.14 7.53
N LEU A 631 -1.67 -20.27 7.38
CA LEU A 631 -2.48 -20.53 6.19
C LEU A 631 -3.63 -19.53 6.06
N ASN A 632 -4.26 -19.14 7.18
CA ASN A 632 -5.28 -18.11 7.18
C ASN A 632 -4.69 -16.74 6.80
N ALA A 633 -3.50 -16.38 7.28
CA ALA A 633 -2.80 -15.14 6.93
C ALA A 633 -2.54 -15.01 5.42
N ILE A 634 -2.16 -16.11 4.75
CA ILE A 634 -1.92 -16.14 3.30
C ILE A 634 -3.20 -15.79 2.50
N ARG A 635 -4.40 -15.99 3.04
CA ARG A 635 -5.67 -15.60 2.38
C ARG A 635 -5.77 -14.09 2.11
N ALA A 636 -4.99 -13.26 2.83
CA ALA A 636 -4.94 -11.83 2.59
C ALA A 636 -4.32 -11.45 1.23
N LEU A 637 -3.51 -12.34 0.62
CA LEU A 637 -2.97 -12.15 -0.75
C LEU A 637 -4.04 -12.24 -1.85
N PHE A 638 -5.13 -13.00 -1.63
CA PHE A 638 -6.10 -13.28 -2.68
C PHE A 638 -7.18 -12.20 -2.74
N VAL A 639 -6.90 -11.10 -3.46
CA VAL A 639 -7.75 -9.89 -3.51
C VAL A 639 -8.52 -9.71 -4.82
N LYS A 640 -8.25 -10.51 -5.86
CA LYS A 640 -8.87 -10.39 -7.20
C LYS A 640 -10.40 -10.44 -7.23
N LYS A 641 -11.06 -10.97 -6.20
CA LYS A 641 -12.53 -11.11 -6.11
C LYS A 641 -13.17 -10.06 -5.19
N LEU A 642 -12.43 -9.06 -4.74
CA LEU A 642 -12.91 -7.92 -3.94
C LEU A 642 -13.24 -6.75 -4.87
#